data_bc8683bec9ee06aee0f437e1d7a290fa
#
_entry.id   bc8683bec9ee06aee0f437e1d7a290fa
#
_cell.length_a   1.000
_cell.length_b   1.000
_cell.length_c   1.000
_cell.angle_alpha   90.00
_cell.angle_beta   90.00
_cell.angle_gamma   90.00
#
_symmetry.space_group_name_H-M   'P 1'
#
loop_
_entity.id
_entity.type
_entity.pdbx_description
1 polymer ?
#
loop_
_entity_poly.entity_id
_entity_poly.type
_entity_poly.pdbx_seq_one_letter_code
_entity_poly.pdbx_strand_id
1 'polypeptide(L)'
;MTAQEIIKELPKGLIKWYEFKKGTRALYIMGHGNLEQSLKESLMECGLYVECAAMDEVDGWAADEMEGRTVDGFYDRTLSGYEYILMSSAVEQAEPEAGLIKLLKKVRTLLKADGKLFLVTENRMAVRYFCGDKDPFTGRNFDGIENYKRVSAFDKKRLAGRLYSKAELTGILEQAGFPYHRFYSVFPDITSPQILFAEDYTPDEELDIRIFPQYHSPDTVFLEEENLYTSMIQNGLFHKMANGFLIECSLEAICSNASQITVSTERGKENALCTIIVRDGMVIKKPLYAEGRRKLGKLWENNCYLQRHGVRMIEGSLVDGTFVMPFVDGMSMVKHFRQLMAENKNEFLRQFDCLWNLILHSSEHVAYDAVDWDHFNPRWDEEKNELKQKKIDRSRWKKVAFGSDEDREALGAVLERGYIDLVLLNGFVVNGEYVFFDQELYVENLPAKAIMLRNIDLLYHGDTRMEVILPRKELLERYKLDSCIEIYYAHIGHFLNKLRNDDILYSYHLAHRRNHEIVHSNRQRMNYSAQEYQRLFVDIFKNLDNKKLYLFGSGNFARKFLALYRDEYEIAGVIDNNETKWGTAIEGIEIAAPSVLEGLDAGTYKVIICIKNYVGAFRQVRDLGAINIGIYDPNTEYPRRQGKVFNGPLSGTQVKKKYHIGYA
;
A
#
# COMPACT_ATOMS: atom_id res chain seq x y z
N MET A 1 -10.25 15.76 -9.91
CA MET A 1 -8.83 15.37 -10.10
C MET A 1 -8.77 14.07 -10.85
N THR A 2 -7.85 13.92 -11.78
CA THR A 2 -7.55 12.67 -12.49
C THR A 2 -6.60 11.81 -11.65
N ALA A 3 -6.53 10.50 -11.97
CA ALA A 3 -5.57 9.61 -11.31
C ALA A 3 -4.12 10.11 -11.45
N GLN A 4 -3.74 10.60 -12.62
CA GLN A 4 -2.39 11.13 -12.87
C GLN A 4 -2.06 12.36 -12.01
N GLU A 5 -3.04 13.25 -11.79
CA GLU A 5 -2.86 14.41 -10.91
C GLU A 5 -2.64 13.96 -9.45
N ILE A 6 -3.42 12.97 -8.96
CA ILE A 6 -3.25 12.46 -7.60
C ILE A 6 -1.90 11.74 -7.45
N ILE A 7 -1.55 10.88 -8.40
CA ILE A 7 -0.29 10.13 -8.38
C ILE A 7 0.93 11.08 -8.32
N LYS A 8 0.88 12.22 -9.00
CA LYS A 8 1.94 13.24 -8.92
C LYS A 8 2.04 13.90 -7.54
N GLU A 9 0.95 13.96 -6.78
CA GLU A 9 0.96 14.54 -5.45
C GLU A 9 1.51 13.57 -4.38
N LEU A 10 1.46 12.24 -4.62
CA LEU A 10 1.87 11.25 -3.61
C LEU A 10 3.31 11.45 -3.11
N PRO A 11 4.35 11.58 -3.97
CA PRO A 11 5.72 11.70 -3.51
C PRO A 11 6.00 13.00 -2.73
N LYS A 12 5.17 14.02 -2.89
CA LYS A 12 5.35 15.31 -2.21
C LYS A 12 5.29 15.17 -0.69
N GLY A 13 4.63 14.11 -0.19
CA GLY A 13 4.61 13.75 1.24
C GLY A 13 6.00 13.52 1.86
N LEU A 14 7.03 13.20 1.06
CA LEU A 14 8.39 13.03 1.56
C LEU A 14 8.95 14.29 2.21
N ILE A 15 8.66 15.46 1.67
CA ILE A 15 9.33 16.70 2.07
C ILE A 15 8.39 17.84 2.49
N LYS A 16 7.10 17.81 2.15
CA LYS A 16 6.15 18.89 2.46
C LYS A 16 5.91 19.11 3.96
N TRP A 17 6.21 18.14 4.78
CA TRP A 17 6.13 18.27 6.24
C TRP A 17 7.26 19.12 6.81
N TYR A 18 8.40 19.20 6.11
CA TYR A 18 9.58 19.92 6.55
C TYR A 18 9.38 21.44 6.46
N GLU A 19 9.90 22.18 7.44
CA GLU A 19 9.77 23.63 7.50
C GLU A 19 10.96 24.32 6.81
N PHE A 20 10.86 24.44 5.50
CA PHE A 20 11.86 25.16 4.71
C PHE A 20 11.79 26.67 4.95
N LYS A 21 12.95 27.32 4.98
CA LYS A 21 13.07 28.78 5.04
C LYS A 21 12.66 29.37 3.69
N LYS A 22 11.48 29.98 3.63
CA LYS A 22 10.94 30.55 2.39
C LYS A 22 11.85 31.63 1.82
N GLY A 23 11.86 31.76 0.48
CA GLY A 23 12.66 32.75 -0.22
C GLY A 23 14.15 32.43 -0.30
N THR A 24 14.56 31.19 0.05
CA THR A 24 15.94 30.74 -0.06
C THR A 24 16.16 29.86 -1.30
N ARG A 25 17.44 29.63 -1.64
CA ARG A 25 17.82 28.85 -2.83
C ARG A 25 17.92 27.37 -2.51
N ALA A 26 17.38 26.55 -3.40
CA ALA A 26 17.52 25.11 -3.38
C ALA A 26 18.07 24.59 -4.72
N LEU A 27 18.98 23.63 -4.64
CA LEU A 27 19.43 22.86 -5.79
C LEU A 27 18.76 21.49 -5.78
N TYR A 28 18.13 21.12 -6.87
CA TYR A 28 17.62 19.77 -7.05
C TYR A 28 18.47 19.00 -8.07
N ILE A 29 19.21 18.01 -7.59
CA ILE A 29 20.05 17.14 -8.43
C ILE A 29 19.22 15.95 -8.85
N MET A 30 18.85 15.93 -10.13
CA MET A 30 17.95 14.95 -10.73
C MET A 30 18.73 13.74 -11.27
N GLY A 31 18.18 12.54 -11.00
CA GLY A 31 18.48 11.35 -11.76
C GLY A 31 17.44 11.11 -12.87
N HIS A 32 17.24 9.86 -13.24
CA HIS A 32 16.18 9.43 -14.18
C HIS A 32 15.14 8.62 -13.42
N GLY A 33 14.07 9.27 -12.95
CA GLY A 33 13.05 8.62 -12.15
C GLY A 33 11.71 9.35 -12.17
N ASN A 34 10.67 8.68 -11.65
CA ASN A 34 9.31 9.20 -11.64
C ASN A 34 9.06 10.26 -10.54
N LEU A 35 10.00 10.41 -9.58
CA LEU A 35 9.88 11.33 -8.45
C LEU A 35 10.22 12.78 -8.81
N GLU A 36 11.02 12.97 -9.87
CA GLU A 36 11.76 14.19 -10.16
C GLU A 36 10.84 15.42 -10.25
N GLN A 37 9.78 15.33 -11.06
CA GLN A 37 8.87 16.44 -11.25
C GLN A 37 8.07 16.77 -9.96
N SER A 38 7.62 15.74 -9.25
CA SER A 38 6.81 15.90 -8.03
C SER A 38 7.61 16.57 -6.90
N LEU A 39 8.86 16.15 -6.71
CA LEU A 39 9.73 16.72 -5.67
C LEU A 39 10.18 18.14 -6.00
N LYS A 40 10.50 18.43 -7.27
CA LYS A 40 10.77 19.79 -7.74
C LYS A 40 9.59 20.72 -7.43
N GLU A 41 8.39 20.34 -7.87
CA GLU A 41 7.17 21.12 -7.62
C GLU A 41 6.94 21.29 -6.11
N SER A 42 7.19 20.27 -5.30
CA SER A 42 7.04 20.35 -3.85
C SER A 42 7.96 21.40 -3.22
N LEU A 43 9.24 21.47 -3.62
CA LEU A 43 10.18 22.49 -3.14
C LEU A 43 9.71 23.90 -3.52
N MET A 44 9.23 24.10 -4.75
CA MET A 44 8.68 25.37 -5.21
C MET A 44 7.42 25.77 -4.43
N GLU A 45 6.52 24.83 -4.18
CA GLU A 45 5.30 25.03 -3.37
C GLU A 45 5.64 25.35 -1.90
N CYS A 46 6.80 24.90 -1.39
CA CYS A 46 7.32 25.28 -0.08
C CYS A 46 7.92 26.70 -0.05
N GLY A 47 7.96 27.39 -1.19
CA GLY A 47 8.42 28.78 -1.30
C GLY A 47 9.93 28.93 -1.53
N LEU A 48 10.58 27.91 -2.10
CA LEU A 48 12.00 27.95 -2.44
C LEU A 48 12.22 28.36 -3.91
N TYR A 49 13.35 28.99 -4.18
CA TYR A 49 13.87 29.21 -5.53
C TYR A 49 14.66 27.97 -5.96
N VAL A 50 14.09 27.14 -6.84
CA VAL A 50 14.63 25.83 -7.18
C VAL A 50 15.41 25.87 -8.48
N GLU A 51 16.69 25.58 -8.42
CA GLU A 51 17.55 25.29 -9.55
C GLU A 51 17.64 23.77 -9.74
N CYS A 52 17.61 23.29 -10.98
CA CYS A 52 17.72 21.88 -11.30
C CYS A 52 18.99 21.61 -12.09
N ALA A 53 19.67 20.52 -11.76
CA ALA A 53 20.83 20.05 -12.49
C ALA A 53 20.79 18.52 -12.65
N ALA A 54 21.25 18.01 -13.76
CA ALA A 54 21.51 16.59 -13.91
C ALA A 54 22.78 16.18 -13.14
N MET A 55 22.87 14.92 -12.74
CA MET A 55 23.99 14.40 -11.95
C MET A 55 25.35 14.62 -12.63
N ASP A 56 25.44 14.37 -13.94
CA ASP A 56 26.65 14.52 -14.76
C ASP A 56 27.04 15.99 -14.97
N GLU A 57 26.09 16.90 -15.02
CA GLU A 57 26.37 18.34 -15.06
C GLU A 57 27.06 18.80 -13.79
N VAL A 58 26.60 18.35 -12.60
CA VAL A 58 27.19 18.71 -11.31
C VAL A 58 28.63 18.25 -11.17
N ASP A 59 28.99 17.08 -11.72
CA ASP A 59 30.35 16.56 -11.70
C ASP A 59 31.33 17.47 -12.52
N GLY A 60 30.81 18.13 -13.55
CA GLY A 60 31.57 19.08 -14.40
C GLY A 60 31.71 20.50 -13.83
N TRP A 61 30.98 20.89 -12.77
CA TRP A 61 31.02 22.27 -12.28
C TRP A 61 32.34 22.60 -11.57
N ALA A 62 33.04 23.64 -12.04
CA ALA A 62 34.15 24.22 -11.30
C ALA A 62 33.62 25.11 -10.16
N ALA A 63 34.34 25.18 -9.04
CA ALA A 63 33.93 25.99 -7.88
C ALA A 63 33.74 27.48 -8.24
N ASP A 64 34.52 27.98 -9.21
CA ASP A 64 34.53 29.36 -9.65
C ASP A 64 33.40 29.71 -10.66
N GLU A 65 32.72 28.71 -11.26
CA GLU A 65 31.67 28.92 -12.24
C GLU A 65 30.29 29.21 -11.65
N MET A 66 30.17 29.17 -10.31
CA MET A 66 28.90 29.39 -9.60
C MET A 66 28.44 30.86 -9.59
N GLU A 67 29.28 31.81 -9.98
CA GLU A 67 28.98 33.25 -9.96
C GLU A 67 28.16 33.76 -11.13
N GLY A 68 27.42 32.91 -11.86
CA GLY A 68 26.77 33.40 -13.08
C GLY A 68 25.49 32.75 -13.52
N ARG A 69 24.92 31.78 -12.80
CA ARG A 69 23.71 31.07 -13.27
C ARG A 69 22.43 31.79 -12.86
N THR A 70 21.54 32.01 -13.83
CA THR A 70 20.24 32.66 -13.65
C THR A 70 19.20 31.62 -13.19
N VAL A 71 18.47 31.93 -12.13
CA VAL A 71 17.24 31.26 -11.73
C VAL A 71 16.09 32.21 -12.08
N ASP A 72 15.21 31.81 -13.00
CA ASP A 72 13.97 32.49 -13.41
C ASP A 72 13.94 34.04 -13.23
N GLY A 73 14.92 34.72 -13.83
CA GLY A 73 14.90 36.17 -13.98
C GLY A 73 15.41 37.03 -12.80
N PHE A 74 15.87 36.47 -11.69
CA PHE A 74 16.48 37.20 -10.59
C PHE A 74 17.98 36.89 -10.48
N TYR A 75 18.79 37.91 -10.68
CA TYR A 75 20.23 37.86 -10.64
C TYR A 75 20.75 38.56 -9.36
N ASP A 76 21.20 37.78 -8.37
CA ASP A 76 21.95 38.33 -7.23
C ASP A 76 23.33 37.64 -7.12
N ARG A 77 24.36 38.39 -7.42
CA ARG A 77 25.77 37.95 -7.45
C ARG A 77 26.41 37.71 -6.07
N THR A 78 25.68 37.95 -4.98
CA THR A 78 26.28 37.96 -3.62
C THR A 78 26.02 36.70 -2.81
N LEU A 79 25.23 35.73 -3.32
CA LEU A 79 24.85 34.53 -2.56
C LEU A 79 25.65 33.30 -3.01
N SER A 80 26.76 33.04 -2.34
CA SER A 80 27.53 31.80 -2.47
C SER A 80 26.84 30.64 -1.74
N GLY A 81 26.53 29.56 -2.45
CA GLY A 81 26.02 28.31 -1.90
C GLY A 81 24.50 28.21 -1.80
N TYR A 82 24.00 26.98 -1.58
CA TYR A 82 22.59 26.64 -1.42
C TYR A 82 22.24 26.37 0.03
N GLU A 83 21.07 26.85 0.49
CA GLU A 83 20.52 26.49 1.80
C GLU A 83 20.04 25.06 1.82
N TYR A 84 19.50 24.59 0.69
CA TYR A 84 18.98 23.23 0.56
C TYR A 84 19.46 22.60 -0.73
N ILE A 85 19.85 21.33 -0.63
CA ILE A 85 20.10 20.49 -1.80
C ILE A 85 19.25 19.22 -1.64
N LEU A 86 18.53 18.82 -2.68
CA LEU A 86 17.79 17.57 -2.70
C LEU A 86 18.33 16.69 -3.82
N MET A 87 18.56 15.41 -3.51
CA MET A 87 18.90 14.36 -4.47
C MET A 87 17.92 13.21 -4.32
N SER A 88 17.37 12.74 -5.43
CA SER A 88 16.55 11.53 -5.46
C SER A 88 17.24 10.43 -6.27
N SER A 89 16.68 9.92 -7.33
CA SER A 89 17.20 8.81 -8.14
C SER A 89 18.71 8.90 -8.53
N ALA A 90 19.33 10.07 -8.36
CA ALA A 90 20.76 10.26 -8.55
C ALA A 90 21.62 9.45 -7.55
N VAL A 91 21.08 9.08 -6.39
CA VAL A 91 21.78 8.27 -5.37
C VAL A 91 22.03 6.85 -5.91
N GLU A 92 21.03 6.24 -6.51
CA GLU A 92 21.08 4.89 -7.07
C GLU A 92 21.88 4.82 -8.37
N GLN A 93 21.89 5.91 -9.14
CA GLN A 93 22.50 5.96 -10.49
C GLN A 93 23.99 6.30 -10.46
N ALA A 94 24.49 6.88 -9.36
CA ALA A 94 25.91 7.19 -9.19
C ALA A 94 26.72 5.91 -8.90
N GLU A 95 27.05 5.13 -9.92
CA GLU A 95 27.89 3.93 -9.82
C GLU A 95 29.29 4.16 -10.39
N PRO A 96 30.33 3.54 -9.84
CA PRO A 96 30.40 2.73 -8.62
C PRO A 96 30.25 3.57 -7.33
N GLU A 97 30.25 2.95 -6.13
CA GLU A 97 30.18 3.63 -4.81
C GLU A 97 31.15 4.82 -4.72
N ALA A 98 32.35 4.70 -5.28
CA ALA A 98 33.32 5.78 -5.37
C ALA A 98 32.80 7.00 -6.18
N GLY A 99 31.92 6.77 -7.16
CA GLY A 99 31.25 7.83 -7.92
C GLY A 99 30.27 8.59 -7.06
N LEU A 100 29.46 7.91 -6.24
CA LEU A 100 28.55 8.55 -5.29
C LEU A 100 29.32 9.36 -4.24
N ILE A 101 30.39 8.82 -3.67
CA ILE A 101 31.25 9.56 -2.72
C ILE A 101 31.82 10.82 -3.37
N LYS A 102 32.29 10.73 -4.62
CA LYS A 102 32.83 11.88 -5.36
C LYS A 102 31.76 12.93 -5.59
N LEU A 103 30.57 12.54 -6.02
CA LEU A 103 29.43 13.43 -6.22
C LEU A 103 29.05 14.12 -4.91
N LEU A 104 28.91 13.38 -3.80
CA LEU A 104 28.57 13.95 -2.50
C LEU A 104 29.63 14.91 -1.95
N LYS A 105 30.92 14.64 -2.19
CA LYS A 105 32.01 15.59 -1.88
C LYS A 105 31.82 16.89 -2.65
N LYS A 106 31.44 16.81 -3.91
CA LYS A 106 31.15 18.00 -4.72
C LYS A 106 29.91 18.74 -4.19
N VAL A 107 28.82 18.03 -3.96
CA VAL A 107 27.58 18.57 -3.37
C VAL A 107 27.85 19.31 -2.06
N ARG A 108 28.74 18.77 -1.22
CA ARG A 108 29.17 19.41 0.03
C ARG A 108 29.77 20.80 -0.21
N THR A 109 30.54 21.02 -1.28
CA THR A 109 31.12 22.33 -1.60
C THR A 109 30.10 23.36 -2.09
N LEU A 110 28.93 22.89 -2.55
CA LEU A 110 27.83 23.72 -3.02
C LEU A 110 26.89 24.14 -1.89
N LEU A 111 26.96 23.47 -0.75
CA LEU A 111 26.10 23.70 0.41
C LEU A 111 26.64 24.84 1.27
N LYS A 112 25.77 25.72 1.79
CA LYS A 112 26.13 26.67 2.83
C LYS A 112 26.53 25.95 4.12
N ALA A 113 27.25 26.62 5.02
CA ALA A 113 27.71 26.01 6.26
C ALA A 113 26.55 25.49 7.13
N ASP A 114 25.43 26.21 7.19
CA ASP A 114 24.20 25.85 7.89
C ASP A 114 23.17 25.12 6.96
N GLY A 115 23.55 24.89 5.71
CA GLY A 115 22.69 24.27 4.71
C GLY A 115 22.40 22.79 4.97
N LYS A 116 21.34 22.28 4.34
CA LYS A 116 20.88 20.89 4.47
C LYS A 116 20.88 20.18 3.13
N LEU A 117 21.39 18.96 3.13
CA LEU A 117 21.24 18.02 2.02
C LEU A 117 20.20 16.98 2.38
N PHE A 118 19.24 16.77 1.48
CA PHE A 118 18.25 15.70 1.58
C PHE A 118 18.52 14.65 0.50
N LEU A 119 18.62 13.38 0.90
CA LEU A 119 18.71 12.25 0.00
C LEU A 119 17.42 11.43 0.08
N VAL A 120 16.88 11.03 -1.06
CA VAL A 120 15.74 10.11 -1.16
C VAL A 120 16.19 8.89 -1.94
N THR A 121 16.06 7.71 -1.35
CA THR A 121 16.52 6.46 -1.97
C THR A 121 15.75 5.25 -1.41
N GLU A 122 15.64 4.19 -2.22
CA GLU A 122 15.19 2.90 -1.74
C GLU A 122 16.32 2.16 -1.00
N ASN A 123 15.93 1.15 -0.23
CA ASN A 123 16.85 0.33 0.55
C ASN A 123 16.98 -1.07 -0.05
N ARG A 124 18.19 -1.49 -0.46
CA ARG A 124 18.38 -2.85 -0.96
C ARG A 124 18.05 -3.96 0.04
N MET A 125 18.08 -3.64 1.35
CA MET A 125 17.69 -4.53 2.45
C MET A 125 16.23 -4.33 2.87
N ALA A 126 15.40 -3.73 2.03
CA ALA A 126 14.00 -3.48 2.30
C ALA A 126 13.21 -4.78 2.53
N VAL A 127 12.28 -4.75 3.50
CA VAL A 127 11.44 -5.91 3.84
C VAL A 127 10.66 -6.42 2.64
N ARG A 128 10.22 -5.53 1.72
CA ARG A 128 9.51 -5.91 0.49
C ARG A 128 10.30 -6.92 -0.37
N TYR A 129 11.61 -6.79 -0.45
CA TYR A 129 12.45 -7.71 -1.23
C TYR A 129 12.56 -9.08 -0.59
N PHE A 130 12.55 -9.15 0.75
CA PHE A 130 12.45 -10.43 1.48
C PHE A 130 11.05 -11.07 1.31
N CYS A 131 10.01 -10.26 1.08
CA CYS A 131 8.67 -10.74 0.77
C CYS A 131 8.52 -11.23 -0.67
N GLY A 132 9.53 -11.06 -1.53
CA GLY A 132 9.53 -11.56 -2.91
C GLY A 132 9.28 -10.49 -3.97
N ASP A 133 9.38 -9.20 -3.64
CA ASP A 133 9.39 -8.15 -4.65
C ASP A 133 10.67 -8.22 -5.50
N LYS A 134 10.64 -7.63 -6.68
CA LYS A 134 11.77 -7.62 -7.59
C LYS A 134 12.61 -6.36 -7.41
N ASP A 135 13.92 -6.53 -7.53
CA ASP A 135 14.86 -5.43 -7.62
C ASP A 135 14.54 -4.55 -8.85
N PRO A 136 14.42 -3.22 -8.71
CA PRO A 136 13.99 -2.33 -9.80
C PRO A 136 15.00 -2.24 -10.95
N PHE A 137 16.28 -2.48 -10.70
CA PHE A 137 17.35 -2.38 -11.72
C PHE A 137 17.60 -3.68 -12.46
N THR A 138 17.45 -4.83 -11.81
CA THR A 138 17.66 -6.14 -12.43
C THR A 138 16.37 -6.81 -12.90
N GLY A 139 15.21 -6.41 -12.34
CA GLY A 139 13.92 -7.06 -12.58
C GLY A 139 13.85 -8.49 -12.02
N ARG A 140 14.77 -8.87 -11.12
CA ARG A 140 14.86 -10.21 -10.52
C ARG A 140 14.71 -10.14 -9.01
N ASN A 141 14.26 -11.23 -8.41
CA ASN A 141 14.15 -11.34 -6.97
C ASN A 141 15.54 -11.51 -6.34
N PHE A 142 15.76 -10.91 -5.17
CA PHE A 142 16.90 -11.10 -4.26
C PHE A 142 18.24 -10.51 -4.72
N ASP A 143 18.41 -10.04 -5.95
CA ASP A 143 19.71 -9.54 -6.45
C ASP A 143 20.25 -8.39 -5.57
N GLY A 144 19.42 -7.43 -5.17
CA GLY A 144 19.81 -6.36 -4.25
C GLY A 144 20.20 -6.88 -2.87
N ILE A 145 19.41 -7.80 -2.29
CA ILE A 145 19.71 -8.44 -0.99
C ILE A 145 21.09 -9.12 -1.02
N GLU A 146 21.40 -9.86 -2.08
CA GLU A 146 22.69 -10.53 -2.29
C GLU A 146 23.81 -9.57 -2.73
N ASN A 147 23.57 -8.27 -2.67
CA ASN A 147 24.51 -7.23 -3.09
C ASN A 147 25.00 -7.43 -4.53
N TYR A 148 24.07 -7.81 -5.41
CA TYR A 148 24.32 -8.03 -6.86
C TYR A 148 25.43 -9.04 -7.18
N LYS A 149 25.71 -9.98 -6.26
CA LYS A 149 26.79 -10.97 -6.46
C LYS A 149 26.56 -11.90 -7.65
N ARG A 150 25.28 -12.17 -7.97
CA ARG A 150 24.91 -13.04 -9.11
C ARG A 150 24.79 -12.30 -10.43
N VAL A 151 24.87 -10.97 -10.42
CA VAL A 151 24.86 -10.19 -11.67
C VAL A 151 26.23 -10.29 -12.30
N SER A 152 26.28 -10.72 -13.56
CA SER A 152 27.56 -10.87 -14.30
C SER A 152 28.27 -9.52 -14.45
N ALA A 153 29.60 -9.53 -14.56
CA ALA A 153 30.37 -8.29 -14.78
C ALA A 153 29.95 -7.55 -16.07
N PHE A 154 29.45 -8.28 -17.07
CA PHE A 154 28.93 -7.71 -18.31
C PHE A 154 27.57 -7.01 -18.07
N ASP A 155 26.67 -7.65 -17.32
CA ASP A 155 25.34 -7.09 -17.02
C ASP A 155 25.45 -5.92 -16.05
N LYS A 156 26.36 -5.96 -15.05
CA LYS A 156 26.62 -4.84 -14.14
C LYS A 156 26.91 -3.53 -14.86
N LYS A 157 27.66 -3.57 -15.94
CA LYS A 157 27.95 -2.38 -16.77
C LYS A 157 26.75 -1.81 -17.53
N ARG A 158 25.62 -2.53 -17.54
CA ARG A 158 24.37 -2.15 -18.22
C ARG A 158 23.25 -1.78 -17.25
N LEU A 159 23.48 -1.95 -15.95
CA LEU A 159 22.51 -1.52 -14.96
C LEU A 159 22.40 0.00 -15.00
N ALA A 160 21.18 0.51 -14.97
CA ALA A 160 20.92 1.94 -14.89
C ALA A 160 21.16 2.50 -13.47
N GLY A 161 21.51 1.63 -12.51
CA GLY A 161 21.77 1.98 -11.12
C GLY A 161 21.78 0.76 -10.19
N ARG A 162 21.96 1.00 -8.91
CA ARG A 162 21.85 -0.01 -7.84
C ARG A 162 21.28 0.59 -6.56
N LEU A 163 20.73 -0.27 -5.73
CA LEU A 163 20.32 0.11 -4.37
C LEU A 163 21.46 -0.04 -3.37
N TYR A 164 21.40 0.76 -2.30
CA TYR A 164 22.32 0.71 -1.17
C TYR A 164 21.57 0.36 0.12
N SER A 165 22.24 -0.27 1.07
CA SER A 165 21.71 -0.48 2.42
C SER A 165 21.96 0.74 3.30
N LYS A 166 21.23 0.83 4.43
CA LYS A 166 21.46 1.87 5.44
C LYS A 166 22.92 1.97 5.86
N ALA A 167 23.59 0.82 6.12
CA ALA A 167 24.99 0.79 6.55
C ALA A 167 25.96 1.29 5.47
N GLU A 168 25.72 0.94 4.20
CA GLU A 168 26.51 1.46 3.09
C GLU A 168 26.34 2.97 2.95
N LEU A 169 25.10 3.49 3.01
CA LEU A 169 24.82 4.91 2.92
C LEU A 169 25.46 5.69 4.07
N THR A 170 25.43 5.16 5.31
CA THR A 170 26.12 5.74 6.45
C THR A 170 27.63 5.91 6.18
N GLY A 171 28.30 4.83 5.75
CA GLY A 171 29.73 4.87 5.41
C GLY A 171 30.06 5.81 4.25
N ILE A 172 29.19 5.88 3.23
CA ILE A 172 29.34 6.79 2.08
C ILE A 172 29.23 8.25 2.54
N LEU A 173 28.25 8.58 3.40
CA LEU A 173 28.06 9.93 3.93
C LEU A 173 29.24 10.39 4.80
N GLU A 174 29.73 9.51 5.68
CA GLU A 174 30.92 9.78 6.50
C GLU A 174 32.16 10.06 5.63
N GLN A 175 32.43 9.21 4.63
CA GLN A 175 33.54 9.38 3.67
C GLN A 175 33.39 10.63 2.80
N ALA A 176 32.15 11.05 2.51
CA ALA A 176 31.85 12.27 1.77
C ALA A 176 31.99 13.54 2.64
N GLY A 177 32.10 13.38 3.96
CA GLY A 177 32.28 14.47 4.92
C GLY A 177 30.98 15.11 5.39
N PHE A 178 29.92 14.32 5.51
CA PHE A 178 28.67 14.67 6.18
C PHE A 178 28.60 13.98 7.55
N PRO A 179 29.19 14.57 8.60
CA PRO A 179 29.29 13.95 9.93
C PRO A 179 27.94 13.88 10.64
N TYR A 180 27.01 14.75 10.29
CA TYR A 180 25.67 14.77 10.87
C TYR A 180 24.67 14.34 9.79
N HIS A 181 24.07 13.18 9.99
CA HIS A 181 23.01 12.67 9.13
C HIS A 181 21.95 11.96 9.96
N ARG A 182 20.69 12.06 9.54
CA ARG A 182 19.55 11.47 10.21
C ARG A 182 18.66 10.78 9.18
N PHE A 183 18.45 9.48 9.39
CA PHE A 183 17.59 8.68 8.55
C PHE A 183 16.13 8.75 9.02
N TYR A 184 15.24 8.96 8.07
CA TYR A 184 13.83 8.72 8.22
C TYR A 184 13.47 7.50 7.38
N SER A 185 13.00 6.43 8.04
CA SER A 185 12.51 5.21 7.40
C SER A 185 11.16 5.48 6.77
N VAL A 186 11.04 5.29 5.46
CA VAL A 186 9.85 5.60 4.67
C VAL A 186 9.04 4.33 4.39
N PHE A 187 7.75 4.38 4.68
CA PHE A 187 6.77 3.32 4.42
C PHE A 187 5.50 3.89 3.77
N PRO A 188 4.80 3.13 2.89
CA PRO A 188 5.21 1.85 2.33
C PRO A 188 6.27 2.00 1.24
N ASP A 189 6.40 3.18 0.61
CA ASP A 189 7.24 3.43 -0.54
C ASP A 189 7.63 4.90 -0.68
N ILE A 190 8.79 5.21 -1.27
CA ILE A 190 9.23 6.59 -1.53
C ILE A 190 8.37 7.29 -2.58
N THR A 191 7.69 6.54 -3.47
CA THR A 191 6.79 7.12 -4.49
C THR A 191 5.41 7.46 -3.94
N SER A 192 5.01 6.84 -2.82
CA SER A 192 3.73 7.07 -2.15
C SER A 192 3.86 6.96 -0.62
N PRO A 193 4.68 7.82 0.00
CA PRO A 193 4.94 7.77 1.42
C PRO A 193 3.65 8.02 2.21
N GLN A 194 3.44 7.22 3.25
CA GLN A 194 2.35 7.39 4.21
C GLN A 194 2.89 7.74 5.59
N ILE A 195 3.98 7.08 6.00
CA ILE A 195 4.60 7.31 7.30
C ILE A 195 6.12 7.33 7.16
N LEU A 196 6.76 8.28 7.83
CA LEU A 196 8.20 8.37 7.99
C LEU A 196 8.55 8.28 9.47
N PHE A 197 9.55 7.46 9.82
CA PHE A 197 10.03 7.30 11.18
C PHE A 197 11.50 7.68 11.29
N ALA A 198 11.83 8.60 12.19
CA ALA A 198 13.21 8.89 12.51
C ALA A 198 13.91 7.66 13.12
N GLU A 199 15.17 7.46 12.80
CA GLU A 199 15.94 6.26 13.18
C GLU A 199 16.09 6.04 14.68
N ASP A 200 15.89 7.07 15.48
CA ASP A 200 15.93 7.07 16.94
C ASP A 200 14.53 6.96 17.59
N TYR A 201 13.49 6.73 16.79
CA TYR A 201 12.12 6.54 17.25
C TYR A 201 11.67 5.11 16.96
N THR A 202 11.26 4.39 18.00
CA THR A 202 10.67 3.06 17.84
C THR A 202 9.16 3.19 17.75
N PRO A 203 8.53 2.80 16.63
CA PRO A 203 7.08 2.87 16.50
C PRO A 203 6.37 1.83 17.35
N ASP A 204 5.06 2.01 17.54
CA ASP A 204 4.19 1.01 18.12
C ASP A 204 4.11 -0.25 17.24
N GLU A 205 3.80 -1.40 17.86
CA GLU A 205 3.74 -2.69 17.17
C GLU A 205 2.55 -2.85 16.20
N GLU A 206 1.57 -1.91 16.22
CA GLU A 206 0.31 -1.98 15.47
C GLU A 206 0.40 -1.35 14.06
N LEU A 207 1.55 -1.46 13.40
CA LEU A 207 1.76 -0.90 12.07
C LEU A 207 1.05 -1.64 10.95
N ASP A 208 0.71 -2.91 11.15
CA ASP A 208 -0.04 -3.76 10.24
C ASP A 208 -1.41 -3.18 9.83
N ILE A 209 -2.02 -2.39 10.74
CA ILE A 209 -3.31 -1.73 10.51
C ILE A 209 -3.15 -0.37 9.83
N ARG A 210 -1.96 0.23 9.89
CA ARG A 210 -1.69 1.62 9.46
C ARG A 210 -1.00 1.74 8.12
N ILE A 211 -0.17 0.75 7.75
CA ILE A 211 0.64 0.76 6.52
C ILE A 211 0.02 -0.19 5.50
N PHE A 212 -0.19 0.32 4.29
CA PHE A 212 -0.65 -0.48 3.15
C PHE A 212 0.52 -0.76 2.22
N PRO A 213 1.15 -1.96 2.30
CA PRO A 213 2.34 -2.29 1.52
C PRO A 213 2.15 -2.12 0.01
N GLN A 214 3.21 -1.65 -0.65
CA GLN A 214 3.27 -1.48 -2.10
C GLN A 214 4.53 -2.15 -2.65
N TYR A 215 4.41 -2.72 -3.85
CA TYR A 215 5.42 -3.52 -4.49
C TYR A 215 5.63 -3.09 -5.93
N HIS A 216 6.85 -3.26 -6.46
CA HIS A 216 7.14 -3.09 -7.89
C HIS A 216 6.54 -4.23 -8.71
N SER A 217 6.50 -5.42 -8.14
CA SER A 217 6.02 -6.64 -8.79
C SER A 217 5.15 -7.46 -7.83
N PRO A 218 3.92 -7.01 -7.51
CA PRO A 218 3.05 -7.65 -6.52
C PRO A 218 2.74 -9.12 -6.84
N ASP A 219 2.82 -9.53 -8.10
CA ASP A 219 2.58 -10.91 -8.52
C ASP A 219 3.66 -11.90 -8.07
N THR A 220 4.83 -11.43 -7.63
CA THR A 220 5.93 -12.30 -7.18
C THR A 220 5.99 -12.45 -5.67
N VAL A 221 5.20 -11.68 -4.95
CA VAL A 221 5.17 -11.66 -3.48
C VAL A 221 4.62 -12.97 -2.93
N PHE A 222 5.29 -13.51 -1.92
CA PHE A 222 4.92 -14.77 -1.23
C PHE A 222 4.85 -14.63 0.30
N LEU A 223 5.24 -13.48 0.86
CA LEU A 223 5.02 -13.11 2.27
C LEU A 223 4.27 -11.78 2.32
N GLU A 224 3.46 -11.61 3.34
CA GLU A 224 2.75 -10.38 3.64
C GLU A 224 3.63 -9.54 4.56
N GLU A 225 4.08 -8.41 4.06
CA GLU A 225 5.05 -7.52 4.72
C GLU A 225 4.55 -7.05 6.08
N GLU A 226 3.27 -6.70 6.18
CA GLU A 226 2.64 -6.22 7.40
C GLU A 226 2.72 -7.24 8.56
N ASN A 227 2.74 -8.53 8.27
CA ASN A 227 2.88 -9.57 9.28
C ASN A 227 4.29 -9.65 9.87
N LEU A 228 5.26 -8.92 9.31
CA LEU A 228 6.65 -8.90 9.76
C LEU A 228 6.99 -7.70 10.65
N TYR A 229 6.21 -6.62 10.61
CA TYR A 229 6.54 -5.37 11.28
C TYR A 229 6.77 -5.53 12.79
N THR A 230 5.87 -6.19 13.50
CA THR A 230 6.02 -6.45 14.94
C THR A 230 7.33 -7.16 15.25
N SER A 231 7.67 -8.23 14.51
CA SER A 231 8.92 -8.96 14.70
C SER A 231 10.15 -8.11 14.36
N MET A 232 10.06 -7.26 13.34
CA MET A 232 11.15 -6.34 12.97
C MET A 232 11.39 -5.30 14.07
N ILE A 233 10.33 -4.76 14.66
CA ILE A 233 10.42 -3.79 15.78
C ILE A 233 11.07 -4.45 16.98
N GLN A 234 10.54 -5.60 17.44
CA GLN A 234 11.03 -6.33 18.59
C GLN A 234 12.50 -6.77 18.48
N ASN A 235 12.97 -7.04 17.27
CA ASN A 235 14.35 -7.46 17.00
C ASN A 235 15.29 -6.33 16.57
N GLY A 236 14.86 -5.06 16.60
CA GLY A 236 15.68 -3.90 16.22
C GLY A 236 16.07 -3.86 14.73
N LEU A 237 15.27 -4.49 13.87
CA LEU A 237 15.49 -4.57 12.42
C LEU A 237 14.70 -3.52 11.63
N PHE A 238 13.71 -2.88 12.27
CA PHE A 238 12.74 -2.03 11.59
C PHE A 238 13.39 -0.97 10.69
N HIS A 239 14.27 -0.13 11.24
CA HIS A 239 14.97 0.91 10.47
C HIS A 239 16.00 0.36 9.48
N LYS A 240 16.52 -0.85 9.71
CA LYS A 240 17.47 -1.49 8.79
C LYS A 240 16.79 -2.09 7.57
N MET A 241 15.52 -2.47 7.73
CA MET A 241 14.72 -3.12 6.68
C MET A 241 13.60 -2.22 6.15
N ALA A 242 13.64 -0.93 6.43
CA ALA A 242 12.70 0.04 5.85
C ALA A 242 12.72 -0.01 4.32
N ASN A 243 11.58 0.26 3.67
CA ASN A 243 11.47 0.18 2.21
C ASN A 243 12.23 1.30 1.49
N GLY A 244 12.33 2.45 2.11
CA GLY A 244 13.14 3.57 1.61
C GLY A 244 13.58 4.50 2.71
N PHE A 245 14.36 5.48 2.35
CA PHE A 245 14.88 6.51 3.25
C PHE A 245 14.71 7.91 2.67
N LEU A 246 14.33 8.83 3.56
CA LEU A 246 14.68 10.24 3.44
C LEU A 246 15.82 10.49 4.43
N ILE A 247 16.95 11.03 3.97
CA ILE A 247 18.13 11.27 4.82
C ILE A 247 18.38 12.76 4.86
N GLU A 248 18.30 13.36 6.04
CA GLU A 248 18.71 14.74 6.30
C GLU A 248 20.19 14.74 6.66
N CYS A 249 21.01 15.46 5.88
CA CYS A 249 22.46 15.57 6.11
C CYS A 249 22.84 17.03 6.34
N SER A 250 23.82 17.27 7.21
CA SER A 250 24.31 18.59 7.54
C SER A 250 25.81 18.57 7.82
N LEU A 251 26.45 19.75 7.69
CA LEU A 251 27.83 19.98 8.11
C LEU A 251 27.89 20.35 9.59
N GLU A 252 26.78 20.82 10.15
CA GLU A 252 26.59 21.17 11.56
C GLU A 252 25.53 20.25 12.19
N ALA A 253 25.18 20.45 13.44
CA ALA A 253 24.18 19.63 14.12
C ALA A 253 22.80 19.67 13.42
N ILE A 254 22.11 18.53 13.37
CA ILE A 254 20.74 18.44 12.84
C ILE A 254 19.75 18.93 13.89
N CYS A 255 18.93 19.90 13.49
CA CYS A 255 17.96 20.55 14.37
C CYS A 255 16.54 19.96 14.26
N SER A 256 16.27 19.09 13.27
CA SER A 256 14.95 18.49 13.14
C SER A 256 14.61 17.60 14.34
N ASN A 257 13.46 17.84 14.96
CA ASN A 257 12.97 17.12 16.13
C ASN A 257 11.80 16.17 15.83
N ALA A 258 11.42 16.01 14.55
CA ALA A 258 10.34 15.11 14.15
C ALA A 258 10.74 13.64 14.40
N SER A 259 9.93 12.92 15.15
CA SER A 259 10.11 11.49 15.46
C SER A 259 9.32 10.61 14.50
N GLN A 260 8.07 10.97 14.24
CA GLN A 260 7.19 10.30 13.27
C GLN A 260 6.44 11.35 12.47
N ILE A 261 6.30 11.11 11.17
CA ILE A 261 5.53 11.95 10.26
C ILE A 261 4.53 11.06 9.52
N THR A 262 3.24 11.36 9.63
CA THR A 262 2.19 10.69 8.86
C THR A 262 1.61 11.67 7.88
N VAL A 263 1.48 11.26 6.60
CA VAL A 263 0.96 12.11 5.52
C VAL A 263 -0.17 11.41 4.78
N SER A 264 -1.14 12.17 4.28
CA SER A 264 -2.32 11.66 3.57
C SER A 264 -2.50 12.34 2.20
N THR A 265 -1.46 12.32 1.38
CA THR A 265 -1.43 12.97 0.06
C THR A 265 -2.45 12.40 -0.93
N GLU A 266 -2.82 11.12 -0.79
CA GLU A 266 -3.84 10.43 -1.59
C GLU A 266 -5.26 11.05 -1.45
N ARG A 267 -5.50 11.79 -0.37
CA ARG A 267 -6.80 12.42 -0.10
C ARG A 267 -7.05 13.69 -0.92
N GLY A 268 -6.07 14.13 -1.71
CA GLY A 268 -6.13 15.37 -2.47
C GLY A 268 -5.92 16.63 -1.62
N LYS A 269 -5.71 17.77 -2.28
CA LYS A 269 -5.22 19.01 -1.63
C LYS A 269 -6.12 19.54 -0.50
N GLU A 270 -7.43 19.36 -0.61
CA GLU A 270 -8.39 19.83 0.40
C GLU A 270 -8.39 18.97 1.68
N ASN A 271 -7.99 17.69 1.55
CA ASN A 271 -8.06 16.70 2.62
C ASN A 271 -6.70 16.20 3.10
N ALA A 272 -5.62 16.58 2.41
CA ALA A 272 -4.28 16.14 2.73
C ALA A 272 -3.75 16.83 3.99
N LEU A 273 -3.48 16.05 5.01
CA LEU A 273 -2.92 16.50 6.29
C LEU A 273 -1.57 15.83 6.54
N CYS A 274 -0.80 16.47 7.41
CA CYS A 274 0.42 15.94 7.98
C CYS A 274 0.29 15.94 9.51
N THR A 275 0.58 14.80 10.13
CA THR A 275 0.68 14.66 11.59
C THR A 275 2.14 14.38 11.95
N ILE A 276 2.73 15.20 12.80
CA ILE A 276 4.13 15.09 13.22
C ILE A 276 4.17 14.86 14.73
N ILE A 277 4.77 13.76 15.14
CA ILE A 277 5.16 13.55 16.54
C ILE A 277 6.56 14.11 16.72
N VAL A 278 6.74 15.03 17.67
CA VAL A 278 8.04 15.64 17.97
C VAL A 278 8.61 15.11 19.27
N ARG A 279 9.95 15.14 19.40
CA ARG A 279 10.67 14.62 20.59
C ARG A 279 10.23 15.26 21.90
N ASP A 280 9.75 16.49 21.86
CA ASP A 280 9.32 17.25 23.05
C ASP A 280 7.96 16.80 23.60
N GLY A 281 7.43 15.68 23.14
CA GLY A 281 6.19 15.12 23.62
C GLY A 281 4.94 15.86 23.12
N MET A 282 5.02 16.47 21.94
CA MET A 282 3.90 17.12 21.27
C MET A 282 3.55 16.44 19.96
N VAL A 283 2.29 16.53 19.57
CA VAL A 283 1.79 16.10 18.27
C VAL A 283 1.27 17.33 17.54
N ILE A 284 1.77 17.56 16.34
CA ILE A 284 1.46 18.70 15.50
C ILE A 284 0.71 18.20 14.27
N LYS A 285 -0.50 18.70 14.04
CA LYS A 285 -1.28 18.39 12.84
C LYS A 285 -1.44 19.65 11.99
N LYS A 286 -0.98 19.60 10.74
CA LYS A 286 -1.02 20.73 9.81
C LYS A 286 -1.50 20.31 8.42
N PRO A 287 -2.13 21.21 7.64
CA PRO A 287 -2.50 20.93 6.28
C PRO A 287 -1.24 20.90 5.41
N LEU A 288 -1.17 19.97 4.46
CA LEU A 288 -0.09 19.93 3.46
C LEU A 288 -0.25 21.02 2.39
N TYR A 289 -1.48 21.52 2.21
CA TYR A 289 -1.83 22.55 1.23
C TYR A 289 -2.72 23.62 1.88
N ALA A 290 -2.72 24.82 1.31
CA ALA A 290 -3.51 25.93 1.84
C ALA A 290 -5.02 25.63 1.86
N GLU A 291 -5.50 24.84 0.90
CA GLU A 291 -6.89 24.40 0.78
C GLU A 291 -7.36 23.57 1.99
N GLY A 292 -6.47 22.82 2.62
CA GLY A 292 -6.76 21.98 3.78
C GLY A 292 -6.93 22.73 5.11
N ARG A 293 -6.69 24.04 5.18
CA ARG A 293 -6.74 24.82 6.44
C ARG A 293 -8.09 24.73 7.16
N ARG A 294 -9.20 24.73 6.40
CA ARG A 294 -10.56 24.65 6.98
C ARG A 294 -10.81 23.35 7.72
N LYS A 295 -10.08 22.28 7.37
CA LYS A 295 -10.28 20.96 7.95
C LYS A 295 -9.82 20.89 9.40
N LEU A 296 -8.77 21.61 9.78
CA LEU A 296 -8.32 21.67 11.17
C LEU A 296 -9.32 22.41 12.08
N GLY A 297 -10.00 23.44 11.55
CA GLY A 297 -11.11 24.07 12.25
C GLY A 297 -12.24 23.09 12.54
N LYS A 298 -12.60 22.27 11.53
CA LYS A 298 -13.62 21.21 11.71
C LYS A 298 -13.19 20.13 12.71
N LEU A 299 -11.92 19.74 12.72
CA LEU A 299 -11.39 18.81 13.72
C LEU A 299 -11.61 19.34 15.13
N TRP A 300 -11.29 20.60 15.37
CA TRP A 300 -11.52 21.23 16.67
C TRP A 300 -13.00 21.29 17.04
N GLU A 301 -13.87 21.69 16.10
CA GLU A 301 -15.33 21.70 16.30
C GLU A 301 -15.87 20.31 16.61
N ASN A 302 -15.40 19.28 15.91
CA ASN A 302 -15.78 17.89 16.14
C ASN A 302 -15.36 17.41 17.53
N ASN A 303 -14.15 17.72 17.98
CA ASN A 303 -13.68 17.39 19.31
C ASN A 303 -14.58 18.05 20.39
N CYS A 304 -14.92 19.33 20.23
CA CYS A 304 -15.83 20.02 21.14
C CYS A 304 -17.24 19.42 21.11
N TYR A 305 -17.73 18.96 19.96
CA TYR A 305 -19.02 18.30 19.83
C TYR A 305 -19.03 16.97 20.59
N LEU A 306 -18.04 16.12 20.35
CA LEU A 306 -17.88 14.81 20.99
C LEU A 306 -17.73 14.93 22.51
N GLN A 307 -16.98 15.91 23.01
CA GLN A 307 -16.84 16.17 24.45
C GLN A 307 -18.20 16.52 25.10
N ARG A 308 -19.05 17.30 24.43
CA ARG A 308 -20.40 17.59 24.90
C ARG A 308 -21.31 16.36 24.97
N HIS A 309 -20.99 15.32 24.16
CA HIS A 309 -21.67 14.03 24.16
C HIS A 309 -20.97 12.97 25.03
N GLY A 310 -20.08 13.41 25.93
CA GLY A 310 -19.43 12.51 26.90
C GLY A 310 -18.25 11.70 26.38
N VAL A 311 -17.80 11.93 25.13
CA VAL A 311 -16.59 11.29 24.58
C VAL A 311 -15.37 12.07 25.04
N ARG A 312 -14.45 11.41 25.70
CA ARG A 312 -13.18 12.02 26.11
C ARG A 312 -12.24 12.16 24.94
N MET A 313 -11.80 13.38 24.67
CA MET A 313 -10.87 13.72 23.60
C MET A 313 -9.53 14.16 24.20
N ILE A 314 -8.42 13.87 23.51
CA ILE A 314 -7.14 14.50 23.83
C ILE A 314 -7.30 16.01 23.67
N GLU A 315 -6.97 16.75 24.72
CA GLU A 315 -7.02 18.21 24.70
C GLU A 315 -6.00 18.76 23.71
N GLY A 316 -6.45 19.58 22.79
CA GLY A 316 -5.60 20.23 21.80
C GLY A 316 -6.06 21.66 21.52
N SER A 317 -5.20 22.43 20.89
CA SER A 317 -5.48 23.82 20.54
C SER A 317 -5.14 24.10 19.09
N LEU A 318 -5.89 25.00 18.47
CA LEU A 318 -5.63 25.49 17.11
C LEU A 318 -4.79 26.78 17.23
N VAL A 319 -3.52 26.70 16.81
CA VAL A 319 -2.57 27.80 16.84
C VAL A 319 -2.08 28.06 15.42
N ASP A 320 -2.26 29.25 14.90
CA ASP A 320 -1.80 29.69 13.58
C ASP A 320 -2.16 28.71 12.41
N GLY A 321 -3.36 28.13 12.50
CA GLY A 321 -3.84 27.16 11.48
C GLY A 321 -3.20 25.77 11.59
N THR A 322 -2.60 25.47 12.73
CA THR A 322 -2.00 24.19 13.09
C THR A 322 -2.69 23.67 14.35
N PHE A 323 -3.07 22.42 14.39
CA PHE A 323 -3.62 21.79 15.59
C PHE A 323 -2.51 21.13 16.39
N VAL A 324 -2.37 21.52 17.65
CA VAL A 324 -1.31 21.04 18.55
C VAL A 324 -1.94 20.37 19.76
N MET A 325 -1.44 19.18 20.10
CA MET A 325 -1.89 18.39 21.26
C MET A 325 -0.71 17.71 21.94
N PRO A 326 -0.80 17.35 23.24
CA PRO A 326 0.23 16.57 23.89
C PRO A 326 0.34 15.16 23.29
N PHE A 327 1.53 14.61 23.27
CA PHE A 327 1.74 13.18 23.04
C PHE A 327 1.25 12.41 24.28
N VAL A 328 0.42 11.41 24.07
CA VAL A 328 -0.12 10.56 25.14
C VAL A 328 0.63 9.26 25.15
N ASP A 329 1.38 9.03 26.24
CA ASP A 329 2.00 7.73 26.52
C ASP A 329 0.96 6.82 27.18
N GLY A 330 0.11 6.21 26.36
CA GLY A 330 -1.00 5.36 26.79
C GLY A 330 -1.02 4.04 26.03
N MET A 331 -1.63 3.03 26.62
CA MET A 331 -1.85 1.77 25.91
C MET A 331 -2.89 2.00 24.80
N SER A 332 -2.58 1.62 23.56
CA SER A 332 -3.55 1.62 22.47
C SER A 332 -4.79 0.80 22.85
N MET A 333 -5.97 1.29 22.48
CA MET A 333 -7.22 0.56 22.77
C MET A 333 -7.26 -0.78 22.01
N VAL A 334 -6.67 -0.91 20.84
CA VAL A 334 -6.58 -2.20 20.13
C VAL A 334 -5.82 -3.22 20.98
N LYS A 335 -4.65 -2.84 21.48
CA LYS A 335 -3.81 -3.71 22.33
C LYS A 335 -4.53 -4.06 23.62
N HIS A 336 -5.12 -3.08 24.29
CA HIS A 336 -5.90 -3.27 25.52
C HIS A 336 -7.02 -4.30 25.33
N PHE A 337 -7.86 -4.12 24.33
CA PHE A 337 -9.00 -4.99 24.10
C PHE A 337 -8.59 -6.39 23.65
N ARG A 338 -7.54 -6.53 22.84
CA ARG A 338 -6.98 -7.84 22.46
C ARG A 338 -6.43 -8.60 23.68
N GLN A 339 -5.69 -7.93 24.56
CA GLN A 339 -5.20 -8.52 25.80
C GLN A 339 -6.36 -8.94 26.70
N LEU A 340 -7.31 -8.05 26.92
CA LEU A 340 -8.46 -8.30 27.77
C LEU A 340 -9.31 -9.47 27.24
N MET A 341 -9.51 -9.56 25.93
CA MET A 341 -10.21 -10.67 25.28
C MET A 341 -9.52 -12.01 25.54
N ALA A 342 -8.18 -12.03 25.54
CA ALA A 342 -7.39 -13.23 25.79
C ALA A 342 -7.37 -13.61 27.27
N GLU A 343 -7.34 -12.64 28.18
CA GLU A 343 -7.18 -12.86 29.64
C GLU A 343 -8.51 -13.05 30.36
N ASN A 344 -9.54 -12.27 30.00
CA ASN A 344 -10.82 -12.25 30.70
C ASN A 344 -11.99 -11.87 29.78
N LYS A 345 -12.59 -12.86 29.12
CA LYS A 345 -13.72 -12.70 28.19
C LYS A 345 -14.89 -11.90 28.80
N ASN A 346 -15.23 -12.11 30.07
CA ASN A 346 -16.38 -11.43 30.69
C ASN A 346 -16.10 -9.93 30.87
N GLU A 347 -14.90 -9.59 31.33
CA GLU A 347 -14.49 -8.21 31.48
C GLU A 347 -14.33 -7.53 30.12
N PHE A 348 -13.79 -8.23 29.11
CA PHE A 348 -13.77 -7.77 27.72
C PHE A 348 -15.18 -7.38 27.26
N LEU A 349 -16.14 -8.29 27.38
CA LEU A 349 -17.53 -8.02 26.96
C LEU A 349 -18.14 -6.83 27.70
N ARG A 350 -17.91 -6.74 29.03
CA ARG A 350 -18.37 -5.61 29.83
C ARG A 350 -17.82 -4.27 29.35
N GLN A 351 -16.50 -4.21 29.12
CA GLN A 351 -15.85 -2.98 28.64
C GLN A 351 -16.23 -2.65 27.19
N PHE A 352 -16.41 -3.67 26.37
CA PHE A 352 -16.83 -3.48 24.98
C PHE A 352 -18.29 -3.01 24.87
N ASP A 353 -19.16 -3.41 25.82
CA ASP A 353 -20.50 -2.83 25.99
C ASP A 353 -20.45 -1.34 26.42
N CYS A 354 -19.48 -0.96 27.24
CA CYS A 354 -19.25 0.45 27.56
C CYS A 354 -18.84 1.27 26.32
N LEU A 355 -17.97 0.71 25.47
CA LEU A 355 -17.60 1.32 24.20
C LEU A 355 -18.83 1.45 23.27
N TRP A 356 -19.65 0.41 23.19
CA TRP A 356 -20.91 0.46 22.42
C TRP A 356 -21.83 1.57 22.88
N ASN A 357 -22.02 1.69 24.19
CA ASN A 357 -22.84 2.77 24.77
C ASN A 357 -22.25 4.15 24.48
N LEU A 358 -20.93 4.30 24.52
CA LEU A 358 -20.27 5.55 24.17
C LEU A 358 -20.52 5.91 22.69
N ILE A 359 -20.43 4.94 21.77
CA ILE A 359 -20.72 5.16 20.34
C ILE A 359 -22.17 5.58 20.15
N LEU A 360 -23.14 4.91 20.82
CA LEU A 360 -24.56 5.23 20.73
C LEU A 360 -24.88 6.67 21.17
N HIS A 361 -24.15 7.20 22.14
CA HIS A 361 -24.40 8.54 22.72
C HIS A 361 -23.42 9.60 22.18
N SER A 362 -22.58 9.25 21.20
CA SER A 362 -21.58 10.18 20.64
C SER A 362 -22.19 11.29 19.77
N SER A 363 -23.47 11.20 19.47
CA SER A 363 -24.22 12.19 18.70
C SER A 363 -25.71 12.09 18.98
N GLU A 364 -26.47 13.13 18.60
CA GLU A 364 -27.93 13.09 18.60
C GLU A 364 -28.44 11.99 17.65
N HIS A 365 -29.58 11.39 18.00
CA HIS A 365 -30.25 10.40 17.16
C HIS A 365 -31.25 11.08 16.22
N VAL A 366 -31.25 10.63 14.97
CA VAL A 366 -32.19 11.11 13.95
C VAL A 366 -33.36 10.15 13.87
N ALA A 367 -34.60 10.71 13.89
CA ALA A 367 -35.79 9.92 13.64
C ALA A 367 -35.79 9.34 12.22
N TYR A 368 -36.25 8.11 12.04
CA TYR A 368 -36.19 7.41 10.75
C TYR A 368 -36.90 8.14 9.60
N ASP A 369 -37.99 8.84 9.90
CA ASP A 369 -38.75 9.65 8.94
C ASP A 369 -38.09 10.99 8.60
N ALA A 370 -37.09 11.41 9.37
CA ALA A 370 -36.27 12.59 9.13
C ALA A 370 -34.94 12.27 8.39
N VAL A 371 -34.61 10.99 8.23
CA VAL A 371 -33.38 10.59 7.52
C VAL A 371 -33.57 10.80 6.03
N ASP A 372 -32.63 11.49 5.39
CA ASP A 372 -32.55 11.55 3.92
C ASP A 372 -32.01 10.22 3.36
N TRP A 373 -32.94 9.30 3.09
CA TRP A 373 -32.64 7.97 2.60
C TRP A 373 -32.08 7.95 1.15
N ASP A 374 -32.25 9.04 0.41
CA ASP A 374 -31.63 9.18 -0.93
C ASP A 374 -30.14 9.49 -0.83
N HIS A 375 -29.75 10.27 0.20
CA HIS A 375 -28.33 10.45 0.55
C HIS A 375 -27.72 9.21 1.20
N PHE A 376 -28.51 8.45 1.91
CA PHE A 376 -28.12 7.20 2.52
C PHE A 376 -27.83 6.10 1.47
N ASN A 377 -28.38 6.24 0.26
CA ASN A 377 -28.13 5.32 -0.82
C ASN A 377 -26.84 5.76 -1.54
N PRO A 378 -25.69 5.10 -1.31
CA PRO A 378 -24.50 5.39 -2.10
C PRO A 378 -24.85 5.21 -3.56
N ARG A 379 -24.74 6.27 -4.37
CA ARG A 379 -24.91 6.18 -5.82
C ARG A 379 -23.80 5.31 -6.35
N TRP A 380 -24.10 4.05 -6.53
CA TRP A 380 -23.24 3.11 -7.22
C TRP A 380 -23.26 3.47 -8.71
N ASP A 381 -22.11 3.81 -9.24
CA ASP A 381 -21.92 3.96 -10.66
C ASP A 381 -22.02 2.56 -11.28
N GLU A 382 -23.11 2.29 -12.03
CA GLU A 382 -23.41 0.97 -12.55
C GLU A 382 -22.31 0.42 -13.47
N GLU A 383 -21.59 1.29 -14.20
CA GLU A 383 -20.46 0.92 -15.05
C GLU A 383 -19.22 0.45 -14.26
N LYS A 384 -19.02 0.94 -13.04
CA LYS A 384 -17.86 0.55 -12.20
C LYS A 384 -18.10 -0.70 -11.35
N ASN A 385 -19.34 -1.10 -11.17
CA ASN A 385 -19.74 -2.26 -10.38
C ASN A 385 -19.39 -3.61 -11.04
N GLU A 386 -19.20 -3.66 -12.35
CA GLU A 386 -18.82 -4.90 -13.04
C GLU A 386 -17.39 -5.39 -12.70
N LEU A 387 -16.56 -4.55 -12.11
CA LEU A 387 -15.16 -4.87 -11.76
C LEU A 387 -14.91 -5.15 -10.28
N LYS A 388 -15.83 -4.79 -9.38
CA LYS A 388 -15.60 -4.87 -7.93
C LYS A 388 -16.80 -5.44 -7.17
N GLN A 389 -16.66 -6.68 -6.72
CA GLN A 389 -17.34 -7.31 -5.58
C GLN A 389 -18.86 -7.57 -5.66
N LYS A 390 -19.26 -8.66 -4.98
CA LYS A 390 -20.63 -9.16 -4.75
C LYS A 390 -21.70 -8.06 -4.86
N LYS A 391 -22.60 -8.24 -5.82
CA LYS A 391 -23.81 -7.40 -5.97
C LYS A 391 -24.51 -7.28 -4.62
N ILE A 392 -24.49 -6.09 -4.03
CA ILE A 392 -25.36 -5.80 -2.90
C ILE A 392 -26.78 -5.76 -3.44
N ASP A 393 -27.65 -6.61 -2.90
CA ASP A 393 -29.05 -6.68 -3.33
C ASP A 393 -29.77 -5.37 -2.96
N ARG A 394 -29.99 -4.53 -3.98
CA ARG A 394 -30.70 -3.25 -3.84
C ARG A 394 -32.13 -3.41 -3.30
N SER A 395 -32.76 -4.60 -3.50
CA SER A 395 -34.08 -4.87 -2.97
C SER A 395 -34.05 -4.96 -1.45
N ARG A 396 -32.99 -5.53 -0.90
CA ARG A 396 -32.77 -5.63 0.56
C ARG A 396 -32.55 -4.28 1.20
N TRP A 397 -31.80 -3.40 0.53
CA TRP A 397 -31.57 -2.03 0.96
C TRP A 397 -32.86 -1.19 1.05
N LYS A 398 -33.65 -1.19 -0.01
CA LYS A 398 -34.95 -0.51 -0.02
C LYS A 398 -35.89 -1.08 1.04
N LYS A 399 -35.84 -2.40 1.25
CA LYS A 399 -36.64 -3.06 2.28
C LYS A 399 -36.26 -2.60 3.69
N VAL A 400 -34.99 -2.37 3.99
CA VAL A 400 -34.53 -1.88 5.29
C VAL A 400 -34.86 -0.38 5.47
N ALA A 401 -34.61 0.44 4.45
CA ALA A 401 -34.84 1.88 4.51
C ALA A 401 -36.32 2.26 4.60
N PHE A 402 -37.20 1.50 3.91
CA PHE A 402 -38.65 1.77 3.82
C PHE A 402 -39.51 0.63 4.39
N GLY A 403 -38.94 -0.26 5.18
CA GLY A 403 -39.55 -1.48 5.66
C GLY A 403 -40.35 -1.31 6.96
N SER A 404 -40.60 -2.47 7.56
CA SER A 404 -41.32 -2.57 8.85
C SER A 404 -40.51 -1.97 10.01
N ASP A 405 -41.14 -1.82 11.15
CA ASP A 405 -40.45 -1.41 12.38
C ASP A 405 -39.38 -2.42 12.79
N GLU A 406 -39.56 -3.71 12.46
CA GLU A 406 -38.52 -4.75 12.65
C GLU A 406 -37.27 -4.50 11.78
N ASP A 407 -37.46 -4.08 10.52
CA ASP A 407 -36.32 -3.75 9.63
C ASP A 407 -35.55 -2.52 10.14
N ARG A 408 -36.25 -1.53 10.69
CA ARG A 408 -35.68 -0.33 11.31
C ARG A 408 -34.93 -0.66 12.61
N GLU A 409 -35.50 -1.50 13.46
CA GLU A 409 -34.85 -2.00 14.68
C GLU A 409 -33.58 -2.80 14.33
N ALA A 410 -33.59 -3.57 13.24
CA ALA A 410 -32.44 -4.29 12.74
C ALA A 410 -31.30 -3.34 12.33
N LEU A 411 -31.61 -2.22 11.67
CA LEU A 411 -30.61 -1.20 11.31
C LEU A 411 -30.03 -0.50 12.54
N GLY A 412 -30.84 -0.30 13.58
CA GLY A 412 -30.46 0.35 14.84
C GLY A 412 -30.49 1.87 14.79
N ALA A 413 -30.01 2.52 15.83
CA ALA A 413 -30.01 3.98 15.96
C ALA A 413 -29.17 4.64 14.85
N VAL A 414 -29.73 5.70 14.25
CA VAL A 414 -29.06 6.54 13.26
C VAL A 414 -28.56 7.80 13.95
N LEU A 415 -27.26 8.05 13.86
CA LEU A 415 -26.61 9.22 14.44
C LEU A 415 -26.65 10.39 13.46
N GLU A 416 -26.95 11.59 13.96
CA GLU A 416 -26.88 12.83 13.16
C GLU A 416 -25.47 13.00 12.59
N ARG A 417 -24.44 12.76 13.41
CA ARG A 417 -23.04 12.80 13.07
C ARG A 417 -22.37 11.48 13.46
N GLY A 418 -22.28 10.56 12.55
CA GLY A 418 -21.56 9.32 12.80
C GLY A 418 -20.06 9.50 12.59
N TYR A 419 -19.30 9.60 13.70
CA TYR A 419 -17.84 9.74 13.66
C TYR A 419 -17.20 8.40 13.29
N ILE A 420 -16.95 8.24 12.01
CA ILE A 420 -16.48 6.96 11.43
C ILE A 420 -15.12 6.52 11.99
N ASP A 421 -14.32 7.45 12.47
CA ASP A 421 -13.01 7.22 13.07
C ASP A 421 -13.05 7.15 14.61
N LEU A 422 -14.26 7.07 15.22
CA LEU A 422 -14.42 6.75 16.64
C LEU A 422 -14.20 5.25 16.86
N VAL A 423 -12.95 4.83 16.64
CA VAL A 423 -12.53 3.42 16.61
C VAL A 423 -11.34 3.19 17.54
N LEU A 424 -11.13 1.92 17.90
CA LEU A 424 -10.05 1.48 18.79
C LEU A 424 -8.66 1.97 18.34
N LEU A 425 -8.45 2.11 17.02
CA LEU A 425 -7.19 2.57 16.45
C LEU A 425 -6.87 4.03 16.80
N ASN A 426 -7.89 4.84 17.05
CA ASN A 426 -7.78 6.26 17.36
C ASN A 426 -8.09 6.55 18.83
N GLY A 427 -7.74 5.62 19.73
CA GLY A 427 -7.93 5.79 21.17
C GLY A 427 -6.84 5.12 22.00
N PHE A 428 -6.67 5.69 23.20
CA PHE A 428 -5.79 5.18 24.24
C PHE A 428 -6.59 4.86 25.50
N VAL A 429 -6.07 3.94 26.31
CA VAL A 429 -6.51 3.75 27.69
C VAL A 429 -5.54 4.50 28.60
N VAL A 430 -6.06 5.53 29.26
CA VAL A 430 -5.31 6.40 30.18
C VAL A 430 -6.02 6.38 31.54
N ASN A 431 -5.35 5.88 32.59
CA ASN A 431 -5.91 5.75 33.93
C ASN A 431 -7.27 5.01 33.96
N GLY A 432 -7.43 4.00 33.10
CA GLY A 432 -8.65 3.18 33.00
C GLY A 432 -9.81 3.84 32.22
N GLU A 433 -9.59 4.97 31.56
CA GLU A 433 -10.56 5.68 30.75
C GLU A 433 -10.16 5.71 29.29
N TYR A 434 -11.14 5.70 28.37
CA TYR A 434 -10.92 5.79 26.94
C TYR A 434 -10.77 7.24 26.52
N VAL A 435 -9.66 7.57 25.88
CA VAL A 435 -9.36 8.92 25.39
C VAL A 435 -9.11 8.83 23.88
N PHE A 436 -9.90 9.55 23.10
CA PHE A 436 -9.84 9.51 21.64
C PHE A 436 -9.10 10.70 21.05
N PHE A 437 -8.66 10.53 19.81
CA PHE A 437 -8.02 11.56 18.99
C PHE A 437 -8.44 11.39 17.53
N ASP A 438 -8.05 12.34 16.68
CA ASP A 438 -8.14 12.26 15.21
C ASP A 438 -9.58 12.14 14.64
N GLN A 439 -10.53 12.85 15.25
CA GLN A 439 -11.93 12.84 14.80
C GLN A 439 -12.19 13.91 13.71
N GLU A 440 -11.48 13.81 12.58
CA GLU A 440 -11.54 14.78 11.48
C GLU A 440 -12.86 14.73 10.71
N LEU A 441 -13.52 13.59 10.71
CA LEU A 441 -14.55 13.25 9.75
C LEU A 441 -15.77 12.62 10.44
N TYR A 442 -16.93 13.02 9.97
CA TYR A 442 -18.18 12.33 10.28
C TYR A 442 -19.00 12.12 9.00
N VAL A 443 -19.90 11.17 9.05
CA VAL A 443 -20.93 10.90 8.05
C VAL A 443 -22.27 11.29 8.64
N GLU A 444 -23.04 12.09 7.93
CA GLU A 444 -24.41 12.45 8.36
C GLU A 444 -25.31 11.22 8.23
N ASN A 445 -26.22 11.07 9.20
CA ASN A 445 -27.21 10.00 9.24
C ASN A 445 -26.59 8.58 9.15
N LEU A 446 -25.51 8.33 9.92
CA LEU A 446 -24.83 7.04 9.94
C LEU A 446 -25.43 6.11 11.01
N PRO A 447 -25.78 4.85 10.70
CA PRO A 447 -26.11 3.87 11.72
C PRO A 447 -24.96 3.66 12.70
N ALA A 448 -25.21 3.78 14.00
CA ALA A 448 -24.19 3.57 15.05
C ALA A 448 -23.52 2.19 14.93
N LYS A 449 -24.27 1.19 14.50
CA LYS A 449 -23.78 -0.18 14.27
C LYS A 449 -22.66 -0.26 13.22
N ALA A 450 -22.60 0.67 12.26
CA ALA A 450 -21.51 0.75 11.30
C ALA A 450 -20.15 1.06 11.98
N ILE A 451 -20.16 1.96 12.98
CA ILE A 451 -18.95 2.28 13.76
C ILE A 451 -18.56 1.09 14.64
N MET A 452 -19.56 0.42 15.26
CA MET A 452 -19.29 -0.77 16.06
C MET A 452 -18.70 -1.92 15.24
N LEU A 453 -19.18 -2.13 14.02
CA LEU A 453 -18.61 -3.13 13.10
C LEU A 453 -17.14 -2.87 12.81
N ARG A 454 -16.75 -1.62 12.57
CA ARG A 454 -15.32 -1.25 12.39
C ARG A 454 -14.48 -1.58 13.61
N ASN A 455 -15.01 -1.33 14.81
CA ASN A 455 -14.32 -1.66 16.06
C ASN A 455 -14.12 -3.19 16.20
N ILE A 456 -15.14 -3.97 15.85
CA ILE A 456 -15.02 -5.43 15.84
C ILE A 456 -13.95 -5.86 14.83
N ASP A 457 -14.00 -5.36 13.59
CA ASP A 457 -13.04 -5.75 12.55
C ASP A 457 -11.58 -5.45 12.94
N LEU A 458 -11.33 -4.35 13.63
CA LEU A 458 -9.99 -4.00 14.13
C LEU A 458 -9.44 -5.00 15.16
N LEU A 459 -10.29 -5.65 15.94
CA LEU A 459 -9.85 -6.67 16.91
C LEU A 459 -9.25 -7.90 16.21
N TYR A 460 -9.80 -8.26 15.04
CA TYR A 460 -9.41 -9.48 14.29
C TYR A 460 -8.43 -9.20 13.16
N HIS A 461 -8.18 -7.93 12.85
CA HIS A 461 -7.26 -7.58 11.76
C HIS A 461 -5.84 -8.04 12.09
N GLY A 462 -5.23 -8.80 11.18
CA GLY A 462 -3.84 -9.26 11.30
C GLY A 462 -3.57 -10.30 12.40
N ASP A 463 -4.53 -10.64 13.26
CA ASP A 463 -4.35 -11.60 14.34
C ASP A 463 -5.42 -12.70 14.35
N THR A 464 -5.13 -13.80 13.66
CA THR A 464 -6.03 -14.97 13.56
C THR A 464 -6.25 -15.70 14.89
N ARG A 465 -5.42 -15.47 15.92
CA ARG A 465 -5.60 -16.07 17.26
C ARG A 465 -6.87 -15.55 17.92
N MET A 466 -7.25 -14.31 17.63
CA MET A 466 -8.46 -13.70 18.20
C MET A 466 -9.71 -14.48 17.81
N GLU A 467 -9.78 -15.02 16.60
CA GLU A 467 -10.89 -15.85 16.14
C GLU A 467 -11.02 -17.17 16.92
N VAL A 468 -9.89 -17.71 17.42
CA VAL A 468 -9.88 -18.92 18.25
C VAL A 468 -10.31 -18.61 19.70
N ILE A 469 -9.93 -17.45 20.22
CA ILE A 469 -10.24 -17.02 21.59
C ILE A 469 -11.72 -16.66 21.73
N LEU A 470 -12.22 -15.86 20.81
CA LEU A 470 -13.61 -15.43 20.73
C LEU A 470 -13.99 -15.29 19.24
N PRO A 471 -14.81 -16.21 18.70
CA PRO A 471 -15.23 -16.10 17.31
C PRO A 471 -15.89 -14.75 17.01
N ARG A 472 -15.46 -14.09 15.93
CA ARG A 472 -16.01 -12.80 15.49
C ARG A 472 -17.54 -12.85 15.38
N LYS A 473 -18.07 -13.99 14.94
CA LYS A 473 -19.52 -14.23 14.84
C LYS A 473 -20.25 -13.99 16.16
N GLU A 474 -19.68 -14.37 17.30
CA GLU A 474 -20.32 -14.13 18.61
C GLU A 474 -20.52 -12.64 18.91
N LEU A 475 -19.56 -11.78 18.49
CA LEU A 475 -19.71 -10.33 18.65
C LEU A 475 -20.72 -9.74 17.67
N LEU A 476 -20.75 -10.24 16.42
CA LEU A 476 -21.75 -9.82 15.44
C LEU A 476 -23.17 -10.14 15.90
N GLU A 477 -23.39 -11.35 16.44
CA GLU A 477 -24.68 -11.77 17.01
C GLU A 477 -25.05 -10.95 18.24
N ARG A 478 -24.08 -10.71 19.19
CA ARG A 478 -24.31 -9.92 20.41
C ARG A 478 -24.83 -8.52 20.10
N TYR A 479 -24.24 -7.84 19.13
CA TYR A 479 -24.62 -6.47 18.75
C TYR A 479 -25.65 -6.44 17.60
N LYS A 480 -26.20 -7.60 17.22
CA LYS A 480 -27.23 -7.76 16.16
C LYS A 480 -26.81 -7.06 14.86
N LEU A 481 -25.59 -7.34 14.40
CA LEU A 481 -25.02 -6.73 13.20
C LEU A 481 -25.29 -7.54 11.92
N ASP A 482 -25.55 -8.84 12.04
CA ASP A 482 -25.61 -9.77 10.91
C ASP A 482 -26.68 -9.40 9.88
N SER A 483 -27.82 -8.90 10.33
CA SER A 483 -28.97 -8.59 9.45
C SER A 483 -28.72 -7.46 8.45
N CYS A 484 -27.84 -6.52 8.79
CA CYS A 484 -27.54 -5.32 8.00
C CYS A 484 -26.05 -5.11 7.71
N ILE A 485 -25.23 -6.15 7.91
CA ILE A 485 -23.76 -6.05 7.82
C ILE A 485 -23.27 -5.51 6.47
N GLU A 486 -23.89 -5.93 5.38
CA GLU A 486 -23.56 -5.47 4.01
C GLU A 486 -23.84 -3.97 3.84
N ILE A 487 -24.88 -3.47 4.51
CA ILE A 487 -25.26 -2.05 4.50
C ILE A 487 -24.18 -1.22 5.21
N TYR A 488 -23.72 -1.68 6.37
CA TYR A 488 -22.67 -0.99 7.12
C TYR A 488 -21.37 -0.95 6.33
N TYR A 489 -20.95 -2.05 5.71
CA TYR A 489 -19.77 -2.08 4.86
C TYR A 489 -19.91 -1.18 3.62
N ALA A 490 -21.09 -1.14 3.02
CA ALA A 490 -21.32 -0.25 1.88
C ALA A 490 -21.12 1.23 2.24
N HIS A 491 -21.67 1.67 3.37
CA HIS A 491 -21.48 3.05 3.86
C HIS A 491 -20.05 3.38 4.19
N ILE A 492 -19.40 2.52 4.97
CA ILE A 492 -18.01 2.67 5.37
C ILE A 492 -17.12 2.69 4.12
N GLY A 493 -17.30 1.71 3.22
CA GLY A 493 -16.53 1.57 2.00
C GLY A 493 -16.70 2.77 1.07
N HIS A 494 -17.93 3.22 0.84
CA HIS A 494 -18.18 4.40 0.00
C HIS A 494 -17.47 5.66 0.54
N PHE A 495 -17.60 5.90 1.85
CA PHE A 495 -16.98 7.06 2.48
C PHE A 495 -15.45 7.01 2.38
N LEU A 496 -14.84 5.88 2.75
CA LEU A 496 -13.38 5.72 2.73
C LEU A 496 -12.82 5.77 1.31
N ASN A 497 -13.49 5.12 0.35
CA ASN A 497 -13.09 5.13 -1.06
C ASN A 497 -13.11 6.56 -1.63
N LYS A 498 -14.16 7.32 -1.31
CA LYS A 498 -14.26 8.72 -1.72
C LYS A 498 -13.16 9.58 -1.10
N LEU A 499 -12.89 9.39 0.20
CA LEU A 499 -11.87 10.15 0.93
C LEU A 499 -10.46 9.89 0.37
N ARG A 500 -10.14 8.64 0.05
CA ARG A 500 -8.82 8.21 -0.43
C ARG A 500 -8.69 8.21 -1.94
N ASN A 501 -9.74 8.61 -2.66
CA ASN A 501 -9.80 8.51 -4.13
C ASN A 501 -9.53 7.09 -4.65
N ASP A 502 -9.88 6.04 -3.89
CA ASP A 502 -9.57 4.65 -4.22
C ASP A 502 -10.13 4.22 -5.59
N ASP A 503 -11.32 4.71 -5.97
CA ASP A 503 -11.90 4.44 -7.28
C ASP A 503 -11.08 5.07 -8.42
N ILE A 504 -10.59 6.29 -8.21
CA ILE A 504 -9.75 7.00 -9.18
C ILE A 504 -8.37 6.34 -9.26
N LEU A 505 -7.82 5.92 -8.12
CA LEU A 505 -6.51 5.26 -8.00
C LEU A 505 -6.57 3.75 -8.20
N TYR A 506 -7.72 3.17 -8.59
CA TYR A 506 -7.88 1.73 -8.68
C TYR A 506 -6.82 1.02 -9.51
N SER A 507 -6.55 1.51 -10.71
CA SER A 507 -5.52 0.92 -11.59
C SER A 507 -4.12 1.03 -11.00
N TYR A 508 -3.83 2.13 -10.29
CA TYR A 508 -2.58 2.31 -9.57
C TYR A 508 -2.45 1.30 -8.42
N HIS A 509 -3.50 1.14 -7.62
CA HIS A 509 -3.51 0.17 -6.53
C HIS A 509 -3.40 -1.28 -7.03
N LEU A 510 -4.09 -1.61 -8.12
CA LEU A 510 -4.00 -2.94 -8.74
C LEU A 510 -2.58 -3.27 -9.21
N ALA A 511 -1.84 -2.25 -9.69
CA ALA A 511 -0.46 -2.42 -10.16
C ALA A 511 0.56 -2.55 -9.02
N HIS A 512 0.28 -2.05 -7.82
CA HIS A 512 1.27 -1.94 -6.74
C HIS A 512 0.89 -2.70 -5.46
N ARG A 513 -0.40 -2.96 -5.21
CA ARG A 513 -0.84 -3.71 -4.02
C ARG A 513 -0.86 -5.20 -4.29
N ARG A 514 -0.49 -6.00 -3.30
CA ARG A 514 -0.56 -7.45 -3.38
C ARG A 514 -2.01 -7.95 -3.50
N ASN A 515 -2.16 -9.11 -4.11
CA ASN A 515 -3.38 -9.90 -4.06
C ASN A 515 -3.15 -11.09 -3.10
N HIS A 516 -3.95 -11.21 -2.05
CA HIS A 516 -3.84 -12.28 -1.04
C HIS A 516 -3.87 -13.68 -1.64
N GLU A 517 -4.70 -13.92 -2.66
CA GLU A 517 -4.79 -15.22 -3.33
C GLU A 517 -3.51 -15.54 -4.11
N ILE A 518 -2.88 -14.53 -4.71
CA ILE A 518 -1.58 -14.69 -5.40
C ILE A 518 -0.49 -14.99 -4.38
N VAL A 519 -0.42 -14.24 -3.29
CA VAL A 519 0.54 -14.50 -2.19
C VAL A 519 0.36 -15.92 -1.66
N HIS A 520 -0.86 -16.33 -1.37
CA HIS A 520 -1.16 -17.69 -0.92
C HIS A 520 -0.72 -18.75 -1.93
N SER A 521 -0.99 -18.54 -3.23
CA SER A 521 -0.60 -19.45 -4.30
C SER A 521 0.92 -19.54 -4.45
N ASN A 522 1.64 -18.42 -4.39
CA ASN A 522 3.10 -18.40 -4.44
C ASN A 522 3.70 -19.14 -3.25
N ARG A 523 3.17 -18.94 -2.05
CA ARG A 523 3.60 -19.60 -0.81
C ARG A 523 3.33 -21.10 -0.84
N GLN A 524 2.12 -21.49 -1.29
CA GLN A 524 1.75 -22.90 -1.42
C GLN A 524 2.67 -23.64 -2.40
N ARG A 525 3.09 -22.98 -3.49
CA ARG A 525 4.02 -23.55 -4.48
C ARG A 525 5.36 -23.98 -3.85
N MET A 526 5.83 -23.28 -2.82
CA MET A 526 7.06 -23.61 -2.11
C MET A 526 6.92 -24.81 -1.16
N ASN A 527 5.69 -25.17 -0.80
CA ASN A 527 5.40 -26.24 0.17
C ASN A 527 5.04 -27.59 -0.46
N TYR A 528 4.96 -27.67 -1.80
CA TYR A 528 4.74 -28.96 -2.47
C TYR A 528 5.97 -29.87 -2.35
N SER A 529 5.72 -31.17 -2.16
CA SER A 529 6.77 -32.18 -2.33
C SER A 529 7.30 -32.17 -3.75
N ALA A 530 8.54 -32.65 -3.96
CA ALA A 530 9.13 -32.72 -5.30
C ALA A 530 8.24 -33.49 -6.28
N GLN A 531 7.58 -34.55 -5.84
CA GLN A 531 6.68 -35.36 -6.66
C GLN A 531 5.41 -34.58 -7.06
N GLU A 532 4.80 -33.87 -6.12
CA GLU A 532 3.62 -33.06 -6.39
C GLU A 532 3.96 -31.89 -7.31
N TYR A 533 5.08 -31.23 -7.05
CA TYR A 533 5.57 -30.14 -7.91
C TYR A 533 5.79 -30.63 -9.34
N GLN A 534 6.49 -31.75 -9.50
CA GLN A 534 6.72 -32.39 -10.80
C GLN A 534 5.39 -32.67 -11.52
N ARG A 535 4.43 -33.27 -10.81
CA ARG A 535 3.11 -33.64 -11.38
C ARG A 535 2.28 -32.43 -11.78
N LEU A 536 2.24 -31.40 -10.92
CA LEU A 536 1.34 -30.27 -11.09
C LEU A 536 1.89 -29.19 -12.01
N PHE A 537 3.20 -28.94 -11.97
CA PHE A 537 3.79 -27.78 -12.64
C PHE A 537 4.74 -28.13 -13.78
N VAL A 538 5.32 -29.33 -13.80
CA VAL A 538 6.29 -29.76 -14.82
C VAL A 538 5.66 -30.72 -15.82
N ASP A 539 5.05 -31.79 -15.34
CA ASP A 539 4.45 -32.85 -16.16
C ASP A 539 3.01 -32.52 -16.58
N ILE A 540 2.70 -31.25 -16.88
CA ILE A 540 1.32 -30.83 -17.18
C ILE A 540 0.73 -31.53 -18.40
N PHE A 541 1.56 -32.01 -19.33
CA PHE A 541 1.14 -32.74 -20.51
C PHE A 541 1.23 -34.28 -20.39
N LYS A 542 1.67 -34.78 -19.23
CA LYS A 542 1.74 -36.20 -18.99
C LYS A 542 0.35 -36.80 -18.82
N ASN A 543 0.15 -38.03 -19.30
CA ASN A 543 -1.12 -38.76 -19.21
C ASN A 543 -2.27 -38.08 -19.96
N LEU A 544 -2.02 -37.47 -21.11
CA LEU A 544 -3.00 -36.85 -21.99
C LEU A 544 -3.57 -37.81 -23.05
N ASP A 545 -3.02 -39.03 -23.16
CA ASP A 545 -3.44 -39.97 -24.21
C ASP A 545 -4.94 -40.25 -24.09
N ASN A 546 -5.68 -39.98 -25.17
CA ASN A 546 -7.14 -40.11 -25.29
C ASN A 546 -7.98 -39.25 -24.32
N LYS A 547 -7.40 -38.17 -23.77
CA LYS A 547 -8.16 -37.25 -22.88
C LYS A 547 -8.43 -35.92 -23.55
N LYS A 548 -9.61 -35.36 -23.28
CA LYS A 548 -9.97 -34.01 -23.64
C LYS A 548 -9.27 -33.01 -22.69
N LEU A 549 -8.78 -31.91 -23.23
CA LEU A 549 -8.13 -30.89 -22.46
C LEU A 549 -9.05 -29.70 -22.24
N TYR A 550 -9.28 -29.33 -20.97
CA TYR A 550 -9.99 -28.12 -20.58
C TYR A 550 -9.00 -27.12 -19.98
N LEU A 551 -9.15 -25.85 -20.33
CA LEU A 551 -8.38 -24.77 -19.73
C LEU A 551 -9.23 -24.04 -18.69
N PHE A 552 -8.74 -23.88 -17.48
CA PHE A 552 -9.41 -23.06 -16.46
C PHE A 552 -8.82 -21.65 -16.45
N GLY A 553 -9.68 -20.64 -16.66
CA GLY A 553 -9.34 -19.24 -16.81
C GLY A 553 -9.19 -18.82 -18.28
N SER A 554 -9.78 -17.69 -18.65
CA SER A 554 -9.81 -17.13 -20.01
C SER A 554 -8.92 -15.87 -20.18
N GLY A 555 -8.00 -15.63 -19.25
CA GLY A 555 -7.11 -14.47 -19.24
C GLY A 555 -5.84 -14.64 -20.07
N ASN A 556 -4.82 -13.80 -19.77
CA ASN A 556 -3.55 -13.78 -20.51
C ASN A 556 -2.79 -15.12 -20.47
N PHE A 557 -2.90 -15.90 -19.39
CA PHE A 557 -2.24 -17.21 -19.30
C PHE A 557 -2.84 -18.19 -20.29
N ALA A 558 -4.17 -18.23 -20.41
CA ALA A 558 -4.85 -19.07 -21.38
C ALA A 558 -4.50 -18.65 -22.81
N ARG A 559 -4.45 -17.36 -23.13
CA ARG A 559 -4.01 -16.90 -24.47
C ARG A 559 -2.59 -17.32 -24.79
N LYS A 560 -1.66 -17.21 -23.85
CA LYS A 560 -0.28 -17.67 -24.02
C LYS A 560 -0.22 -19.19 -24.21
N PHE A 561 -1.04 -19.95 -23.45
CA PHE A 561 -1.13 -21.39 -23.60
C PHE A 561 -1.65 -21.78 -24.99
N LEU A 562 -2.76 -21.19 -25.41
CA LEU A 562 -3.37 -21.44 -26.71
C LEU A 562 -2.41 -21.09 -27.87
N ALA A 563 -1.74 -19.94 -27.80
CA ALA A 563 -0.77 -19.53 -28.81
C ALA A 563 0.40 -20.51 -29.00
N LEU A 564 0.73 -21.28 -27.95
CA LEU A 564 1.85 -22.23 -27.99
C LEU A 564 1.42 -23.67 -28.28
N TYR A 565 0.26 -24.10 -27.82
CA TYR A 565 -0.08 -25.52 -27.70
C TYR A 565 -1.39 -25.93 -28.39
N ARG A 566 -2.24 -25.00 -28.88
CA ARG A 566 -3.53 -25.34 -29.50
C ARG A 566 -3.41 -26.25 -30.72
N ASP A 567 -2.32 -26.17 -31.46
CA ASP A 567 -2.08 -26.98 -32.64
C ASP A 567 -1.53 -28.40 -32.32
N GLU A 568 -1.08 -28.58 -31.06
CA GLU A 568 -0.49 -29.83 -30.59
C GLU A 568 -1.49 -30.68 -29.77
N TYR A 569 -2.47 -30.03 -29.16
CA TYR A 569 -3.44 -30.67 -28.27
C TYR A 569 -4.87 -30.27 -28.61
N GLU A 570 -5.77 -31.22 -28.54
CA GLU A 570 -7.21 -30.97 -28.69
C GLU A 570 -7.75 -30.28 -27.43
N ILE A 571 -8.13 -29.01 -27.55
CA ILE A 571 -8.72 -28.22 -26.48
C ILE A 571 -10.24 -28.34 -26.58
N ALA A 572 -10.86 -29.03 -25.62
CA ALA A 572 -12.31 -29.30 -25.62
C ALA A 572 -13.13 -28.08 -25.19
N GLY A 573 -12.53 -27.17 -24.41
CA GLY A 573 -13.22 -25.97 -23.95
C GLY A 573 -12.34 -25.14 -23.02
N VAL A 574 -12.75 -23.89 -22.82
CA VAL A 574 -12.20 -22.97 -21.78
C VAL A 574 -13.29 -22.75 -20.74
N ILE A 575 -12.98 -22.86 -19.49
CA ILE A 575 -13.92 -22.66 -18.38
C ILE A 575 -13.45 -21.45 -17.53
N ASP A 576 -14.39 -20.61 -17.12
CA ASP A 576 -14.11 -19.41 -16.35
C ASP A 576 -15.20 -19.16 -15.31
N ASN A 577 -14.83 -18.62 -14.14
CA ASN A 577 -15.79 -18.27 -13.08
C ASN A 577 -16.58 -16.99 -13.39
N ASN A 578 -16.14 -16.20 -14.34
CA ASN A 578 -16.82 -14.96 -14.70
C ASN A 578 -18.00 -15.28 -15.65
N GLU A 579 -19.21 -15.22 -15.12
CA GLU A 579 -20.46 -15.48 -15.84
C GLU A 579 -20.65 -14.60 -17.08
N THR A 580 -20.12 -13.37 -17.06
CA THR A 580 -20.25 -12.43 -18.19
C THR A 580 -19.50 -12.90 -19.44
N LYS A 581 -18.57 -13.85 -19.29
CA LYS A 581 -17.79 -14.41 -20.40
C LYS A 581 -18.39 -15.70 -20.97
N TRP A 582 -19.34 -16.31 -20.30
CA TRP A 582 -19.95 -17.57 -20.77
C TRP A 582 -20.64 -17.36 -22.09
N GLY A 583 -20.49 -18.33 -23.00
CA GLY A 583 -21.01 -18.26 -24.37
C GLY A 583 -20.18 -17.33 -25.29
N THR A 584 -19.15 -16.65 -24.79
CA THR A 584 -18.18 -15.95 -25.63
C THR A 584 -17.03 -16.89 -26.01
N ALA A 585 -16.08 -16.44 -26.81
CA ALA A 585 -14.96 -17.27 -27.24
C ALA A 585 -13.59 -16.58 -27.01
N ILE A 586 -12.58 -17.40 -26.72
CA ILE A 586 -11.18 -17.01 -26.70
C ILE A 586 -10.43 -17.81 -27.77
N GLU A 587 -9.77 -17.13 -28.72
CA GLU A 587 -9.09 -17.76 -29.85
C GLU A 587 -9.99 -18.80 -30.59
N GLY A 588 -11.30 -18.54 -30.68
CA GLY A 588 -12.28 -19.41 -31.34
C GLY A 588 -12.75 -20.61 -30.52
N ILE A 589 -12.37 -20.71 -29.24
CA ILE A 589 -12.83 -21.75 -28.31
C ILE A 589 -13.83 -21.14 -27.35
N GLU A 590 -14.99 -21.77 -27.23
CA GLU A 590 -16.08 -21.31 -26.35
C GLU A 590 -15.68 -21.32 -24.88
N ILE A 591 -16.11 -20.29 -24.15
CA ILE A 591 -15.94 -20.15 -22.69
C ILE A 591 -17.21 -20.60 -22.01
N ALA A 592 -17.12 -21.61 -21.15
CA ALA A 592 -18.23 -22.20 -20.42
C ALA A 592 -18.09 -22.03 -18.89
N ALA A 593 -19.17 -22.32 -18.16
CA ALA A 593 -19.17 -22.44 -16.72
C ALA A 593 -18.31 -23.63 -16.24
N PRO A 594 -17.67 -23.55 -15.07
CA PRO A 594 -16.93 -24.68 -14.49
C PRO A 594 -17.82 -25.94 -14.26
N SER A 595 -19.10 -25.76 -14.05
CA SER A 595 -20.09 -26.87 -13.90
C SER A 595 -20.18 -27.80 -15.12
N VAL A 596 -19.63 -27.39 -16.28
CA VAL A 596 -19.54 -28.30 -17.45
C VAL A 596 -18.72 -29.55 -17.16
N LEU A 597 -17.88 -29.55 -16.12
CA LEU A 597 -17.10 -30.70 -15.66
C LEU A 597 -17.94 -31.68 -14.83
N GLU A 598 -19.08 -31.25 -14.31
CA GLU A 598 -19.96 -32.11 -13.51
C GLU A 598 -20.54 -33.24 -14.38
N GLY A 599 -20.45 -34.44 -13.86
CA GLY A 599 -20.96 -35.63 -14.58
C GLY A 599 -20.04 -36.16 -15.68
N LEU A 600 -18.92 -35.54 -15.98
CA LEU A 600 -17.90 -36.11 -16.87
C LEU A 600 -17.12 -37.22 -16.14
N ASP A 601 -16.79 -38.30 -16.86
CA ASP A 601 -15.86 -39.30 -16.33
C ASP A 601 -14.48 -38.70 -16.16
N ALA A 602 -14.02 -38.64 -14.91
CA ALA A 602 -12.75 -38.03 -14.51
C ALA A 602 -11.53 -38.64 -15.21
N GLY A 603 -11.65 -39.88 -15.74
CA GLY A 603 -10.61 -40.54 -16.51
C GLY A 603 -10.47 -40.01 -17.94
N THR A 604 -11.46 -39.32 -18.48
CA THR A 604 -11.58 -38.95 -19.92
C THR A 604 -11.10 -37.53 -20.22
N TYR A 605 -10.78 -36.72 -19.20
CA TYR A 605 -10.33 -35.33 -19.39
C TYR A 605 -9.18 -34.97 -18.46
N LYS A 606 -8.53 -33.86 -18.78
CA LYS A 606 -7.55 -33.18 -17.93
C LYS A 606 -7.84 -31.69 -17.93
N VAL A 607 -7.66 -31.05 -16.76
CA VAL A 607 -7.80 -29.60 -16.61
C VAL A 607 -6.42 -28.98 -16.47
N ILE A 608 -6.12 -27.98 -17.27
CA ILE A 608 -4.94 -27.12 -17.10
C ILE A 608 -5.38 -25.77 -16.55
N ILE A 609 -4.93 -25.44 -15.35
CA ILE A 609 -5.23 -24.16 -14.71
C ILE A 609 -4.32 -23.08 -15.28
N CYS A 610 -4.91 -22.10 -15.95
CA CYS A 610 -4.23 -20.99 -16.64
C CYS A 610 -4.45 -19.64 -15.93
N ILE A 611 -4.32 -19.63 -14.61
CA ILE A 611 -4.41 -18.42 -13.79
C ILE A 611 -3.31 -18.39 -12.73
N LYS A 612 -2.93 -17.18 -12.28
CA LYS A 612 -1.86 -17.00 -11.31
C LYS A 612 -2.27 -17.46 -9.90
N ASN A 613 -3.44 -17.09 -9.45
CA ASN A 613 -4.03 -17.45 -8.16
C ASN A 613 -4.71 -18.83 -8.21
N TYR A 614 -3.96 -19.86 -8.54
CA TYR A 614 -4.46 -21.19 -8.90
C TYR A 614 -5.06 -21.99 -7.74
N VAL A 615 -4.76 -21.68 -6.47
CA VAL A 615 -5.14 -22.53 -5.32
C VAL A 615 -6.66 -22.68 -5.19
N GLY A 616 -7.40 -21.58 -5.33
CA GLY A 616 -8.87 -21.60 -5.33
C GLY A 616 -9.42 -22.43 -6.49
N ALA A 617 -8.92 -22.19 -7.70
CA ALA A 617 -9.32 -22.97 -8.89
C ALA A 617 -8.95 -24.45 -8.78
N PHE A 618 -7.78 -24.77 -8.21
CA PHE A 618 -7.37 -26.16 -7.97
C PHE A 618 -8.35 -26.90 -7.05
N ARG A 619 -8.78 -26.26 -5.95
CA ARG A 619 -9.80 -26.82 -5.06
C ARG A 619 -11.12 -27.00 -5.78
N GLN A 620 -11.59 -25.96 -6.47
CA GLN A 620 -12.87 -25.98 -7.20
C GLN A 620 -12.92 -27.09 -8.24
N VAL A 621 -11.92 -27.21 -9.13
CA VAL A 621 -11.96 -28.27 -10.17
C VAL A 621 -11.83 -29.67 -9.57
N ARG A 622 -11.13 -29.83 -8.45
CA ARG A 622 -11.07 -31.09 -7.71
C ARG A 622 -12.43 -31.44 -7.10
N ASP A 623 -13.12 -30.46 -6.53
CA ASP A 623 -14.45 -30.65 -5.93
C ASP A 623 -15.51 -30.97 -7.01
N LEU A 624 -15.31 -30.50 -8.25
CA LEU A 624 -16.08 -30.86 -9.44
C LEU A 624 -15.71 -32.25 -10.01
N GLY A 625 -14.80 -32.98 -9.36
CA GLY A 625 -14.46 -34.36 -9.72
C GLY A 625 -13.20 -34.51 -10.58
N ALA A 626 -12.49 -33.44 -10.94
CA ALA A 626 -11.28 -33.59 -11.75
C ALA A 626 -10.13 -34.24 -10.96
N ILE A 627 -9.56 -35.33 -11.49
CA ILE A 627 -8.39 -36.03 -10.92
C ILE A 627 -7.09 -35.73 -11.66
N ASN A 628 -7.20 -35.40 -12.93
CA ASN A 628 -6.05 -35.07 -13.79
C ASN A 628 -5.96 -33.53 -13.91
N ILE A 629 -5.11 -32.90 -13.09
CA ILE A 629 -4.95 -31.45 -13.05
C ILE A 629 -3.49 -31.09 -13.29
N GLY A 630 -3.23 -30.07 -14.12
CA GLY A 630 -1.95 -29.40 -14.27
C GLY A 630 -2.10 -27.91 -14.06
N ILE A 631 -1.02 -27.22 -13.68
CA ILE A 631 -0.98 -25.77 -13.48
C ILE A 631 0.04 -25.19 -14.44
N TYR A 632 -0.43 -24.37 -15.37
CA TYR A 632 0.42 -23.76 -16.39
C TYR A 632 1.13 -22.53 -15.85
N ASP A 633 2.47 -22.53 -15.99
CA ASP A 633 3.28 -21.36 -15.73
C ASP A 633 3.87 -20.85 -17.06
N PRO A 634 3.50 -19.63 -17.52
CA PRO A 634 3.97 -19.09 -18.79
C PRO A 634 5.47 -18.77 -18.82
N ASN A 635 6.16 -18.89 -17.68
CA ASN A 635 7.61 -18.71 -17.58
C ASN A 635 8.38 -20.04 -17.58
N THR A 636 7.68 -21.17 -17.59
CA THR A 636 8.25 -22.52 -17.66
C THR A 636 8.23 -23.02 -19.10
N GLU A 637 9.33 -23.62 -19.57
CA GLU A 637 9.36 -24.33 -20.84
C GLU A 637 8.84 -25.75 -20.64
N TYR A 638 7.84 -26.10 -21.45
CA TYR A 638 7.26 -27.44 -21.46
C TYR A 638 7.67 -28.19 -22.71
N PRO A 639 7.91 -29.53 -22.60
CA PRO A 639 8.23 -30.33 -23.75
C PRO A 639 7.12 -30.32 -24.80
N ARG A 640 7.48 -30.13 -26.05
CA ARG A 640 6.56 -30.20 -27.19
C ARG A 640 6.39 -31.62 -27.68
N ARG A 641 5.23 -31.95 -28.24
CA ARG A 641 5.01 -33.21 -28.94
C ARG A 641 5.98 -33.27 -30.12
N GLN A 642 6.82 -34.32 -30.20
CA GLN A 642 7.74 -34.52 -31.31
C GLN A 642 6.97 -34.65 -32.65
N GLY A 643 7.28 -33.80 -33.62
CA GLY A 643 6.79 -33.93 -34.98
C GLY A 643 6.39 -32.67 -35.73
N LYS A 644 6.23 -31.52 -35.12
CA LYS A 644 5.97 -30.26 -35.85
C LYS A 644 7.14 -29.30 -35.73
N VAL A 645 7.97 -29.29 -36.75
CA VAL A 645 8.98 -28.22 -36.96
C VAL A 645 8.24 -26.97 -37.39
N PHE A 646 8.31 -25.91 -36.59
CA PHE A 646 7.76 -24.62 -36.93
C PHE A 646 8.56 -23.97 -38.04
N ASN A 647 8.08 -23.99 -39.26
CA ASN A 647 8.74 -23.40 -40.46
C ASN A 647 8.29 -21.94 -40.72
N GLY A 648 7.86 -21.20 -39.71
CA GLY A 648 7.51 -19.79 -39.84
C GLY A 648 8.56 -18.85 -39.28
N PRO A 649 8.68 -17.59 -39.76
CA PRO A 649 9.60 -16.62 -39.18
C PRO A 649 9.18 -16.31 -37.75
N LEU A 650 10.13 -16.46 -36.81
CA LEU A 650 9.92 -16.12 -35.39
C LEU A 650 9.60 -14.64 -35.27
N SER A 651 8.49 -14.28 -34.62
CA SER A 651 8.21 -12.91 -34.28
C SER A 651 9.27 -12.37 -33.31
N GLY A 652 9.56 -11.06 -33.35
CA GLY A 652 10.62 -10.44 -32.52
C GLY A 652 10.52 -10.73 -31.02
N THR A 653 9.32 -11.07 -30.53
CA THR A 653 9.05 -11.49 -29.14
C THR A 653 9.54 -12.90 -28.84
N GLN A 654 9.56 -13.79 -29.84
CA GLN A 654 10.06 -15.16 -29.68
C GLN A 654 11.60 -15.23 -29.68
N VAL A 655 12.28 -14.32 -30.42
CA VAL A 655 13.72 -14.21 -30.43
C VAL A 655 14.29 -13.76 -29.09
N LYS A 656 13.59 -12.80 -28.39
CA LYS A 656 13.99 -12.38 -27.04
C LYS A 656 13.91 -13.51 -25.99
N LYS A 657 12.97 -14.45 -26.12
CA LYS A 657 12.84 -15.61 -25.22
C LYS A 657 13.95 -16.65 -25.37
N LYS A 658 14.55 -16.79 -26.56
CA LYS A 658 15.57 -17.79 -26.81
C LYS A 658 16.95 -17.50 -26.19
N TYR A 659 17.17 -16.24 -25.75
CA TYR A 659 18.42 -15.78 -25.15
C TYR A 659 18.35 -15.55 -23.62
N HIS A 660 17.21 -15.83 -22.98
CA HIS A 660 17.08 -15.77 -21.51
C HIS A 660 17.17 -17.14 -20.81
N ILE A 661 17.63 -18.15 -21.53
CA ILE A 661 17.84 -19.50 -20.99
C ILE A 661 19.33 -19.69 -20.72
N GLY A 662 19.68 -19.60 -19.49
CA GLY A 662 21.03 -19.91 -19.06
C GLY A 662 21.27 -19.60 -17.60
N TYR A 663 20.43 -20.14 -16.70
CA TYR A 663 20.82 -20.31 -15.31
C TYR A 663 20.13 -21.55 -14.76
N ALA A 664 20.90 -22.63 -14.69
CA ALA A 664 20.65 -23.73 -13.77
C ALA A 664 21.01 -23.29 -12.37
#